data_ce4aa3e59e7c3f90ad20214af2c2f64e
#
_entry.id   ce4aa3e59e7c3f90ad20214af2c2f64e
#
_cell.length_a   1.000
_cell.length_b   1.000
_cell.length_c   1.000
_cell.angle_alpha   90.00
_cell.angle_beta   90.00
_cell.angle_gamma   90.00
#
_symmetry.space_group_name_H-M   'P 1'
#
loop_
_entity.id
_entity.type
_entity.pdbx_description
1 polymer ?
#
loop_
_entity_poly.entity_id
_entity_poly.type
_entity_poly.pdbx_seq_one_letter_code
_entity_poly.pdbx_strand_id
1 'polypeptide(L)'
;LLGLATKIFGSSNDRALKNYHKQIAPINELEPKFEKMRDAELQAQTQDFRQRLENGEPLDNLTHEAFAVVREAAKRTLGLRPYDVQLIGGLVLNDGKIAEMKTGEGKTLVATLPVYLNGLTGKGVHVVTVNDYLASRDAEWMSEIYNFLGLSVGCITNEVNPLNRQKEYAADITYGTNNEFGFDYLRDNMRFSLKEMAQRQHHFAIVDEVDSILIDEARTPLIISGPSDSNTELYMKVDKIIPHLKDDDYERDEKHKTIALTDEGTEHVEKLLEEHGLLEGGSNMYDLQNISIVHHVNQALRAHKLFQADKDYIVKDDKVILIDEFTGRMMEGRRLSEGLHQAIEAKENTDIQNENQTLASITFQNYFRIYDKLAGMTGTALTEAAEFAEIYKLGVVSIPTHVPVARKDYDDKIYKNLAQKEDAIVQLIKECYERKQPILVGTVSIEKSEQLAARLKKEKIKHNVLNARHHEQEAYIVGQAGRPGAVTIATNMAGRGTDIKLGGNAEMRLQEEVDPEATPETHKKEFERIEKEIEEDKKQVLEAGGLYIIGTERHESRRIDNQLRGRSGRQGDPGASMFFLSVEDDLMRIFAGDKLEALLGSNKLGLEDGEALEHPLISKLLERAQAKVESMHFDVRKNLLKFDDVMNDQRKAIYEQRREIMDSESIEDLVIDMRHQVIDDTVKATIPPGSYPEQWDVDSLHTECQRLLGIDLPIQKWAQEEGIADNEIVERIIDESDKKMAGKVARYGSQVWRQIEKSIVLQLLDQLWKEHLLNLDHVRQ
;
A
#
# COMPACT_ATOMS: atom_id res chain seq x y z
N LEU A 1 13.20 29.26 -25.83
CA LEU A 1 13.27 28.26 -26.91
C LEU A 1 12.33 27.07 -26.68
N LEU A 2 12.29 26.49 -25.46
CA LEU A 2 11.37 25.41 -25.12
C LEU A 2 9.89 25.81 -25.25
N GLY A 3 9.49 26.98 -24.80
CA GLY A 3 8.13 27.50 -24.92
C GLY A 3 7.66 27.82 -26.34
N LEU A 4 8.59 28.12 -27.27
CA LEU A 4 8.27 28.29 -28.68
C LEU A 4 8.13 26.89 -29.40
N ALA A 5 8.98 25.95 -29.04
CA ALA A 5 8.93 24.59 -29.56
C ALA A 5 7.62 23.89 -29.16
N THR A 6 7.17 24.04 -27.92
CA THR A 6 5.88 23.50 -27.46
C THR A 6 4.66 24.14 -28.15
N LYS A 7 4.73 25.43 -28.50
CA LYS A 7 3.66 26.10 -29.29
C LYS A 7 3.58 25.59 -30.75
N ILE A 8 4.70 25.14 -31.33
CA ILE A 8 4.75 24.69 -32.75
C ILE A 8 4.53 23.18 -32.85
N PHE A 9 5.09 22.38 -31.93
CA PHE A 9 5.10 20.90 -32.01
C PHE A 9 4.13 20.23 -31.03
N GLY A 10 3.41 20.99 -30.22
CA GLY A 10 2.57 20.47 -29.14
C GLY A 10 3.38 19.90 -27.97
N SER A 11 2.72 19.67 -26.84
CA SER A 11 3.32 18.98 -25.70
C SER A 11 3.51 17.48 -26.02
N SER A 12 4.29 16.77 -25.18
CA SER A 12 4.38 15.30 -25.23
C SER A 12 3.00 14.65 -25.12
N ASN A 13 2.13 15.21 -24.29
CA ASN A 13 0.75 14.76 -24.12
C ASN A 13 -0.09 14.95 -25.38
N ASP A 14 0.02 16.08 -26.07
CA ASP A 14 -0.73 16.35 -27.31
C ASP A 14 -0.37 15.37 -28.43
N ARG A 15 0.90 14.96 -28.50
CA ARG A 15 1.37 13.96 -29.47
C ARG A 15 0.84 12.57 -29.14
N ALA A 16 0.84 12.20 -27.86
CA ALA A 16 0.24 10.94 -27.40
C ALA A 16 -1.26 10.89 -27.73
N LEU A 17 -2.00 11.94 -27.37
CA LEU A 17 -3.44 12.03 -27.65
C LEU A 17 -3.75 11.93 -29.15
N LYS A 18 -2.96 12.58 -30.04
CA LYS A 18 -3.14 12.46 -31.49
C LYS A 18 -3.01 11.03 -32.01
N ASN A 19 -2.13 10.22 -31.40
CA ASN A 19 -2.00 8.82 -31.76
C ASN A 19 -3.20 7.99 -31.30
N TYR A 20 -3.71 8.22 -30.10
CA TYR A 20 -4.91 7.55 -29.61
C TYR A 20 -6.17 7.95 -30.40
N HIS A 21 -6.31 9.24 -30.73
CA HIS A 21 -7.42 9.70 -31.58
C HIS A 21 -7.50 8.97 -32.92
N LYS A 22 -6.36 8.58 -33.53
CA LYS A 22 -6.38 7.81 -34.79
C LYS A 22 -6.97 6.40 -34.61
N GLN A 23 -6.89 5.84 -33.41
CA GLN A 23 -7.44 4.50 -33.11
C GLN A 23 -8.94 4.53 -32.83
N ILE A 24 -9.52 5.69 -32.57
CA ILE A 24 -10.96 5.82 -32.28
C ILE A 24 -11.80 5.61 -33.54
N ALA A 25 -11.37 6.11 -34.70
CA ALA A 25 -12.10 5.95 -35.94
C ALA A 25 -12.40 4.48 -36.29
N PRO A 26 -11.40 3.54 -36.25
CA PRO A 26 -11.68 2.13 -36.48
C PRO A 26 -12.68 1.51 -35.49
N ILE A 27 -12.64 1.93 -34.21
CA ILE A 27 -13.60 1.45 -33.21
C ILE A 27 -15.02 1.93 -33.55
N ASN A 28 -15.16 3.21 -33.91
CA ASN A 28 -16.45 3.79 -34.30
C ASN A 28 -17.01 3.17 -35.59
N GLU A 29 -16.17 2.81 -36.55
CA GLU A 29 -16.56 2.11 -37.77
C GLU A 29 -17.12 0.70 -37.51
N LEU A 30 -16.69 0.05 -36.44
CA LEU A 30 -17.17 -1.27 -36.04
C LEU A 30 -18.50 -1.21 -35.26
N GLU A 31 -18.86 -0.09 -34.67
CA GLU A 31 -20.06 0.05 -33.82
C GLU A 31 -21.35 -0.37 -34.55
N PRO A 32 -21.65 0.05 -35.79
CA PRO A 32 -22.87 -0.38 -36.50
C PRO A 32 -22.94 -1.89 -36.80
N LYS A 33 -21.80 -2.57 -36.84
CA LYS A 33 -21.72 -4.03 -36.97
C LYS A 33 -22.25 -4.71 -35.71
N PHE A 34 -21.73 -4.30 -34.54
CA PHE A 34 -22.10 -4.92 -33.27
C PHE A 34 -23.48 -4.51 -32.77
N GLU A 35 -23.94 -3.29 -33.08
CA GLU A 35 -25.29 -2.83 -32.77
C GLU A 35 -26.40 -3.69 -33.44
N LYS A 36 -26.14 -4.23 -34.64
CA LYS A 36 -27.06 -5.10 -35.36
C LYS A 36 -27.08 -6.55 -34.88
N MET A 37 -26.09 -6.97 -34.10
CA MET A 37 -25.99 -8.33 -33.58
C MET A 37 -27.05 -8.56 -32.48
N ARG A 38 -27.60 -9.77 -32.45
CA ARG A 38 -28.39 -10.22 -31.31
C ARG A 38 -27.47 -10.49 -30.11
N ASP A 39 -28.02 -10.53 -28.90
CA ASP A 39 -27.26 -10.75 -27.68
C ASP A 39 -26.40 -12.00 -27.75
N ALA A 40 -26.96 -13.13 -28.21
CA ALA A 40 -26.20 -14.37 -28.36
C ALA A 40 -25.02 -14.27 -29.37
N GLU A 41 -25.15 -13.45 -30.41
CA GLU A 41 -24.11 -13.23 -31.40
C GLU A 41 -23.00 -12.32 -30.86
N LEU A 42 -23.37 -11.32 -30.03
CA LEU A 42 -22.42 -10.44 -29.37
C LEU A 42 -21.64 -11.20 -28.28
N GLN A 43 -22.31 -12.03 -27.49
CA GLN A 43 -21.70 -12.91 -26.50
C GLN A 43 -20.71 -13.91 -27.13
N ALA A 44 -21.05 -14.45 -28.31
CA ALA A 44 -20.19 -15.39 -29.02
C ALA A 44 -18.86 -14.77 -29.48
N GLN A 45 -18.74 -13.43 -29.57
CA GLN A 45 -17.50 -12.75 -29.93
C GLN A 45 -16.38 -13.08 -28.93
N THR A 46 -16.68 -13.25 -27.66
CA THR A 46 -15.66 -13.64 -26.64
C THR A 46 -15.02 -14.97 -26.98
N GLN A 47 -15.82 -15.95 -27.40
CA GLN A 47 -15.28 -17.26 -27.79
C GLN A 47 -14.47 -17.19 -29.08
N ASP A 48 -14.92 -16.37 -30.05
CA ASP A 48 -14.15 -16.13 -31.29
C ASP A 48 -12.80 -15.49 -30.99
N PHE A 49 -12.75 -14.47 -30.15
CA PHE A 49 -11.50 -13.83 -29.72
C PHE A 49 -10.56 -14.78 -29.01
N ARG A 50 -11.06 -15.61 -28.09
CA ARG A 50 -10.24 -16.63 -27.40
C ARG A 50 -9.65 -17.64 -28.40
N GLN A 51 -10.45 -18.08 -29.36
CA GLN A 51 -9.97 -19.01 -30.38
C GLN A 51 -8.90 -18.38 -31.27
N ARG A 52 -9.03 -17.09 -31.62
CA ARG A 52 -8.01 -16.34 -32.39
C ARG A 52 -6.71 -16.21 -31.61
N LEU A 53 -6.77 -15.96 -30.30
CA LEU A 53 -5.59 -15.94 -29.41
C LEU A 53 -4.92 -17.31 -29.33
N GLU A 54 -5.69 -18.39 -29.19
CA GLU A 54 -5.18 -19.78 -29.19
C GLU A 54 -4.49 -20.12 -30.52
N ASN A 55 -4.98 -19.57 -31.62
CA ASN A 55 -4.37 -19.73 -32.94
C ASN A 55 -3.12 -18.83 -33.15
N GLY A 56 -2.69 -18.08 -32.13
CA GLY A 56 -1.47 -17.28 -32.12
C GLY A 56 -1.62 -15.84 -32.62
N GLU A 57 -2.85 -15.32 -32.75
CA GLU A 57 -3.05 -13.91 -33.05
C GLU A 57 -2.65 -13.04 -31.86
N PRO A 58 -1.86 -11.96 -32.06
CA PRO A 58 -1.50 -11.05 -30.98
C PRO A 58 -2.72 -10.35 -30.36
N LEU A 59 -2.73 -10.20 -29.02
CA LEU A 59 -3.82 -9.55 -28.29
C LEU A 59 -4.11 -8.12 -28.81
N ASP A 60 -3.08 -7.38 -29.17
CA ASP A 60 -3.20 -6.01 -29.67
C ASP A 60 -4.02 -5.89 -30.95
N ASN A 61 -4.06 -6.93 -31.77
CA ASN A 61 -4.88 -6.95 -33.01
C ASN A 61 -6.39 -6.96 -32.69
N LEU A 62 -6.77 -7.49 -31.53
CA LEU A 62 -8.17 -7.56 -31.09
C LEU A 62 -8.69 -6.28 -30.46
N THR A 63 -7.81 -5.30 -30.18
CA THR A 63 -8.15 -4.11 -29.36
C THR A 63 -9.37 -3.36 -29.89
N HIS A 64 -9.42 -3.07 -31.18
CA HIS A 64 -10.52 -2.27 -31.76
C HIS A 64 -11.84 -3.03 -31.72
N GLU A 65 -11.85 -4.32 -32.05
CA GLU A 65 -13.04 -5.17 -32.02
C GLU A 65 -13.52 -5.38 -30.59
N ALA A 66 -12.61 -5.71 -29.65
CA ALA A 66 -12.93 -5.92 -28.25
C ALA A 66 -13.53 -4.65 -27.60
N PHE A 67 -12.95 -3.47 -27.86
CA PHE A 67 -13.46 -2.22 -27.33
C PHE A 67 -14.85 -1.87 -27.88
N ALA A 68 -15.09 -2.14 -29.16
CA ALA A 68 -16.41 -1.94 -29.78
C ALA A 68 -17.44 -2.93 -29.20
N VAL A 69 -17.06 -4.18 -28.92
CA VAL A 69 -17.93 -5.17 -28.26
C VAL A 69 -18.30 -4.74 -26.83
N VAL A 70 -17.31 -4.31 -26.04
CA VAL A 70 -17.56 -3.81 -24.68
C VAL A 70 -18.44 -2.57 -24.69
N ARG A 71 -18.22 -1.64 -25.63
CA ARG A 71 -19.04 -0.43 -25.79
C ARG A 71 -20.50 -0.77 -26.02
N GLU A 72 -20.79 -1.72 -26.91
CA GLU A 72 -22.15 -2.17 -27.19
C GLU A 72 -22.73 -2.95 -25.99
N ALA A 73 -21.96 -3.82 -25.35
CA ALA A 73 -22.39 -4.55 -24.17
C ALA A 73 -22.75 -3.59 -23.03
N ALA A 74 -21.95 -2.58 -22.75
CA ALA A 74 -22.22 -1.57 -21.72
C ALA A 74 -23.50 -0.78 -22.03
N LYS A 75 -23.75 -0.46 -23.31
CA LYS A 75 -25.00 0.19 -23.75
C LYS A 75 -26.23 -0.69 -23.48
N ARG A 76 -26.11 -2.01 -23.73
CA ARG A 76 -27.25 -2.95 -23.53
C ARG A 76 -27.52 -3.28 -22.07
N THR A 77 -26.47 -3.49 -21.28
CA THR A 77 -26.60 -3.93 -19.88
C THR A 77 -26.85 -2.75 -18.95
N LEU A 78 -26.04 -1.69 -19.02
CA LEU A 78 -26.08 -0.56 -18.11
C LEU A 78 -26.75 0.69 -18.70
N GLY A 79 -27.11 0.70 -19.98
CA GLY A 79 -27.58 1.90 -20.68
C GLY A 79 -26.47 2.97 -20.88
N LEU A 80 -25.23 2.62 -20.62
CA LEU A 80 -24.06 3.52 -20.66
C LEU A 80 -23.22 3.25 -21.91
N ARG A 81 -23.24 4.17 -22.88
CA ARG A 81 -22.37 4.09 -24.05
C ARG A 81 -21.09 4.87 -23.78
N PRO A 82 -19.90 4.22 -23.71
CA PRO A 82 -18.63 4.91 -23.57
C PRO A 82 -18.38 5.97 -24.63
N TYR A 83 -17.98 7.18 -24.20
CA TYR A 83 -17.61 8.27 -25.09
C TYR A 83 -16.24 8.05 -25.74
N ASP A 84 -15.93 8.79 -26.80
CA ASP A 84 -14.63 8.68 -27.47
C ASP A 84 -13.44 9.00 -26.55
N VAL A 85 -13.60 9.98 -25.65
CA VAL A 85 -12.58 10.28 -24.63
C VAL A 85 -12.38 9.12 -23.62
N GLN A 86 -13.42 8.36 -23.36
CA GLN A 86 -13.36 7.17 -22.52
C GLN A 86 -12.69 6.00 -23.24
N LEU A 87 -12.90 5.86 -24.56
CA LEU A 87 -12.13 4.90 -25.37
C LEU A 87 -10.63 5.23 -25.36
N ILE A 88 -10.28 6.54 -25.45
CA ILE A 88 -8.88 6.97 -25.31
C ILE A 88 -8.33 6.53 -23.94
N GLY A 89 -9.09 6.74 -22.87
CA GLY A 89 -8.72 6.26 -21.53
C GLY A 89 -8.43 4.76 -21.49
N GLY A 90 -9.31 3.97 -22.09
CA GLY A 90 -9.13 2.52 -22.20
C GLY A 90 -7.87 2.13 -22.97
N LEU A 91 -7.57 2.81 -24.08
CA LEU A 91 -6.33 2.58 -24.87
C LEU A 91 -5.08 2.93 -24.07
N VAL A 92 -5.09 4.05 -23.33
CA VAL A 92 -3.99 4.46 -22.45
C VAL A 92 -3.72 3.41 -21.38
N LEU A 93 -4.78 2.90 -20.73
CA LEU A 93 -4.67 1.82 -19.74
C LEU A 93 -4.16 0.53 -20.37
N ASN A 94 -4.65 0.19 -21.56
CA ASN A 94 -4.16 -1.00 -22.25
C ASN A 94 -2.67 -0.92 -22.62
N ASP A 95 -2.16 0.27 -22.87
CA ASP A 95 -0.72 0.49 -23.12
C ASP A 95 0.15 0.44 -21.83
N GLY A 96 -0.41 0.11 -20.68
CA GLY A 96 0.33 0.09 -19.41
C GLY A 96 0.76 1.49 -18.96
N LYS A 97 -0.13 2.47 -19.05
CA LYS A 97 0.09 3.85 -18.65
C LYS A 97 -0.99 4.33 -17.66
N ILE A 98 -0.78 5.51 -17.11
CA ILE A 98 -1.76 6.16 -16.25
C ILE A 98 -2.66 7.05 -17.11
N ALA A 99 -3.97 6.77 -17.07
CA ALA A 99 -5.00 7.62 -17.63
C ALA A 99 -5.42 8.67 -16.59
N GLU A 100 -4.94 9.91 -16.75
CA GLU A 100 -5.44 11.00 -15.94
C GLU A 100 -6.75 11.53 -16.55
N MET A 101 -7.85 11.16 -15.90
CA MET A 101 -9.20 11.58 -16.26
C MET A 101 -9.84 12.30 -15.07
N LYS A 102 -10.42 13.46 -15.27
CA LYS A 102 -11.07 14.21 -14.19
C LYS A 102 -12.10 13.37 -13.47
N THR A 103 -12.29 13.65 -12.19
CA THR A 103 -13.30 12.97 -11.38
C THR A 103 -14.69 13.19 -11.99
N GLY A 104 -15.51 12.13 -12.05
CA GLY A 104 -16.82 12.17 -12.70
C GLY A 104 -16.83 11.84 -14.20
N GLU A 105 -15.67 11.59 -14.85
CA GLU A 105 -15.59 11.19 -16.27
C GLU A 105 -15.79 9.68 -16.51
N GLY A 106 -16.25 8.93 -15.52
CA GLY A 106 -16.61 7.51 -15.66
C GLY A 106 -15.42 6.56 -15.75
N LYS A 107 -14.35 6.78 -14.96
CA LYS A 107 -13.16 5.91 -14.93
C LYS A 107 -13.47 4.43 -14.72
N THR A 108 -14.43 4.10 -13.86
CA THR A 108 -14.87 2.71 -13.59
C THR A 108 -15.35 2.02 -14.87
N LEU A 109 -16.13 2.72 -15.70
CA LEU A 109 -16.57 2.21 -17.00
C LEU A 109 -15.40 2.10 -18.01
N VAL A 110 -14.47 3.07 -17.99
CA VAL A 110 -13.27 3.06 -18.85
C VAL A 110 -12.42 1.83 -18.60
N ALA A 111 -12.24 1.44 -17.35
CA ALA A 111 -11.47 0.26 -16.99
C ALA A 111 -12.00 -1.03 -17.62
N THR A 112 -13.32 -1.13 -17.89
CA THR A 112 -13.91 -2.34 -18.47
C THR A 112 -13.35 -2.70 -19.84
N LEU A 113 -12.93 -1.71 -20.62
CA LEU A 113 -12.39 -1.87 -21.96
C LEU A 113 -11.10 -2.70 -21.96
N PRO A 114 -10.00 -2.26 -21.32
CA PRO A 114 -8.77 -3.03 -21.26
C PRO A 114 -8.88 -4.27 -20.36
N VAL A 115 -9.74 -4.26 -19.33
CA VAL A 115 -10.00 -5.42 -18.46
C VAL A 115 -10.59 -6.57 -19.26
N TYR A 116 -11.61 -6.32 -20.07
CA TYR A 116 -12.18 -7.32 -20.96
C TYR A 116 -11.13 -7.89 -21.93
N LEU A 117 -10.42 -7.02 -22.65
CA LEU A 117 -9.40 -7.42 -23.63
C LEU A 117 -8.34 -8.33 -23.00
N ASN A 118 -7.77 -7.92 -21.85
CA ASN A 118 -6.75 -8.72 -21.18
C ASN A 118 -7.33 -9.96 -20.49
N GLY A 119 -8.59 -9.92 -20.06
CA GLY A 119 -9.34 -11.05 -19.49
C GLY A 119 -9.54 -12.21 -20.48
N LEU A 120 -9.57 -11.90 -21.80
CA LEU A 120 -9.64 -12.94 -22.85
C LEU A 120 -8.47 -13.94 -22.79
N THR A 121 -7.32 -13.53 -22.27
CA THR A 121 -6.12 -14.39 -22.14
C THR A 121 -6.29 -15.53 -21.13
N GLY A 122 -7.28 -15.44 -20.22
CA GLY A 122 -7.46 -16.40 -19.13
C GLY A 122 -6.39 -16.36 -18.03
N LYS A 123 -5.40 -15.44 -18.13
CA LYS A 123 -4.29 -15.33 -17.15
C LYS A 123 -4.69 -14.60 -15.87
N GLY A 124 -5.84 -13.92 -15.84
CA GLY A 124 -6.35 -13.12 -14.74
C GLY A 124 -5.96 -11.66 -14.84
N VAL A 125 -6.95 -10.81 -14.58
CA VAL A 125 -6.78 -9.34 -14.50
C VAL A 125 -7.19 -8.89 -13.11
N HIS A 126 -6.36 -8.10 -12.44
CA HIS A 126 -6.68 -7.52 -11.15
C HIS A 126 -7.09 -6.05 -11.30
N VAL A 127 -8.23 -5.69 -10.71
CA VAL A 127 -8.67 -4.30 -10.60
C VAL A 127 -8.56 -3.90 -9.13
N VAL A 128 -7.62 -3.00 -8.87
CA VAL A 128 -7.22 -2.62 -7.51
C VAL A 128 -7.90 -1.34 -7.10
N THR A 129 -8.56 -1.34 -5.96
CA THR A 129 -9.25 -0.18 -5.37
C THR A 129 -8.70 0.16 -3.99
N VAL A 130 -9.10 1.32 -3.44
CA VAL A 130 -8.58 1.82 -2.16
C VAL A 130 -9.30 1.24 -0.93
N ASN A 131 -10.49 0.66 -1.07
CA ASN A 131 -11.22 0.06 0.04
C ASN A 131 -12.20 -1.02 -0.42
N ASP A 132 -12.68 -1.84 0.53
CA ASP A 132 -13.55 -2.99 0.28
C ASP A 132 -14.92 -2.58 -0.27
N TYR A 133 -15.46 -1.45 0.17
CA TYR A 133 -16.74 -0.93 -0.32
C TYR A 133 -16.68 -0.66 -1.84
N LEU A 134 -15.63 0.04 -2.30
CA LEU A 134 -15.44 0.31 -3.72
C LEU A 134 -15.16 -0.96 -4.51
N ALA A 135 -14.37 -1.90 -3.95
CA ALA A 135 -14.09 -3.17 -4.60
C ALA A 135 -15.39 -3.95 -4.85
N SER A 136 -16.24 -4.09 -3.84
CA SER A 136 -17.52 -4.80 -3.93
C SER A 136 -18.50 -4.10 -4.86
N ARG A 137 -18.68 -2.79 -4.71
CA ARG A 137 -19.58 -1.98 -5.53
C ARG A 137 -19.22 -2.04 -7.01
N ASP A 138 -17.92 -1.82 -7.33
CA ASP A 138 -17.47 -1.76 -8.71
C ASP A 138 -17.43 -3.15 -9.36
N ALA A 139 -17.10 -4.19 -8.57
CA ALA A 139 -17.22 -5.58 -9.03
C ALA A 139 -18.66 -5.94 -9.37
N GLU A 140 -19.61 -5.66 -8.49
CA GLU A 140 -21.04 -5.95 -8.71
C GLU A 140 -21.55 -5.19 -9.93
N TRP A 141 -21.32 -3.88 -9.99
CA TRP A 141 -21.81 -3.03 -11.06
C TRP A 141 -21.22 -3.39 -12.43
N MET A 142 -19.91 -3.57 -12.54
CA MET A 142 -19.27 -3.89 -13.82
C MET A 142 -19.42 -5.36 -14.22
N SER A 143 -19.75 -6.25 -13.27
CA SER A 143 -20.02 -7.66 -13.55
C SER A 143 -21.17 -7.86 -14.54
N GLU A 144 -22.12 -6.94 -14.62
CA GLU A 144 -23.20 -6.98 -15.61
C GLU A 144 -22.64 -7.01 -17.04
N ILE A 145 -21.62 -6.22 -17.34
CA ILE A 145 -20.94 -6.21 -18.64
C ILE A 145 -20.15 -7.50 -18.86
N TYR A 146 -19.32 -7.86 -17.88
CA TYR A 146 -18.41 -9.02 -18.02
C TYR A 146 -19.16 -10.34 -18.10
N ASN A 147 -20.15 -10.54 -17.24
CA ASN A 147 -21.00 -11.74 -17.24
C ASN A 147 -21.82 -11.85 -18.53
N PHE A 148 -22.35 -10.72 -19.03
CA PHE A 148 -23.03 -10.68 -20.33
C PHE A 148 -22.11 -11.15 -21.46
N LEU A 149 -20.82 -10.78 -21.41
CA LEU A 149 -19.81 -11.20 -22.39
C LEU A 149 -19.16 -12.56 -22.07
N GLY A 150 -19.57 -13.22 -21.00
CA GLY A 150 -19.10 -14.56 -20.62
C GLY A 150 -17.75 -14.62 -19.93
N LEU A 151 -17.32 -13.53 -19.27
CA LEU A 151 -16.16 -13.51 -18.37
C LEU A 151 -16.62 -13.60 -16.91
N SER A 152 -15.88 -14.36 -16.11
CA SER A 152 -16.10 -14.50 -14.68
C SER A 152 -15.47 -13.38 -13.87
N VAL A 153 -16.15 -12.97 -12.80
CA VAL A 153 -15.70 -11.90 -11.88
C VAL A 153 -15.62 -12.43 -10.46
N GLY A 154 -14.50 -12.19 -9.80
CA GLY A 154 -14.29 -12.42 -8.39
C GLY A 154 -14.05 -11.10 -7.64
N CYS A 155 -14.25 -11.12 -6.33
CA CYS A 155 -13.99 -9.98 -5.46
C CYS A 155 -13.31 -10.42 -4.16
N ILE A 156 -12.19 -9.77 -3.83
CA ILE A 156 -11.41 -10.03 -2.61
C ILE A 156 -11.54 -8.84 -1.67
N THR A 157 -12.19 -9.09 -0.54
CA THR A 157 -12.32 -8.15 0.58
C THR A 157 -11.83 -8.82 1.87
N ASN A 158 -11.75 -8.06 2.96
CA ASN A 158 -11.37 -8.58 4.27
C ASN A 158 -12.35 -9.65 4.80
N GLU A 159 -13.60 -9.64 4.38
CA GLU A 159 -14.65 -10.58 4.79
C GLU A 159 -14.58 -11.93 4.07
N VAL A 160 -13.86 -12.02 2.95
CA VAL A 160 -13.77 -13.25 2.16
C VAL A 160 -12.98 -14.30 2.93
N ASN A 161 -13.65 -15.43 3.19
CA ASN A 161 -13.04 -16.57 3.87
C ASN A 161 -11.79 -17.05 3.11
N PRO A 162 -10.66 -17.30 3.79
CA PRO A 162 -9.42 -17.80 3.17
C PRO A 162 -9.59 -18.99 2.23
N LEU A 163 -10.53 -19.89 2.53
CA LEU A 163 -10.84 -21.06 1.70
C LEU A 163 -11.49 -20.70 0.35
N ASN A 164 -12.17 -19.57 0.27
CA ASN A 164 -12.87 -19.12 -0.93
C ASN A 164 -11.98 -18.21 -1.80
N ARG A 165 -10.89 -17.65 -1.27
CA ARG A 165 -10.01 -16.73 -2.00
C ARG A 165 -9.48 -17.32 -3.30
N GLN A 166 -9.09 -18.58 -3.27
CA GLN A 166 -8.60 -19.28 -4.47
C GLN A 166 -9.64 -19.28 -5.61
N LYS A 167 -10.93 -19.46 -5.27
CA LYS A 167 -12.01 -19.40 -6.25
C LYS A 167 -12.17 -17.99 -6.84
N GLU A 168 -12.09 -16.99 -6.01
CA GLU A 168 -12.20 -15.59 -6.46
C GLU A 168 -11.02 -15.20 -7.37
N TYR A 169 -9.79 -15.63 -7.05
CA TYR A 169 -8.63 -15.42 -7.93
C TYR A 169 -8.65 -16.29 -9.20
N ALA A 170 -9.40 -17.39 -9.22
CA ALA A 170 -9.55 -18.22 -10.41
C ALA A 170 -10.44 -17.56 -11.49
N ALA A 171 -11.20 -16.53 -11.16
CA ALA A 171 -12.00 -15.76 -12.11
C ALA A 171 -11.11 -15.07 -13.18
N ASP A 172 -11.69 -14.74 -14.33
CA ASP A 172 -11.00 -14.00 -15.38
C ASP A 172 -10.60 -12.60 -14.92
N ILE A 173 -11.41 -12.00 -14.04
CA ILE A 173 -11.25 -10.66 -13.49
C ILE A 173 -11.45 -10.73 -11.98
N THR A 174 -10.52 -10.15 -11.21
CA THR A 174 -10.63 -10.10 -9.75
C THR A 174 -10.49 -8.65 -9.27
N TYR A 175 -11.55 -8.15 -8.63
CA TYR A 175 -11.53 -6.88 -7.90
C TYR A 175 -11.02 -7.09 -6.48
N GLY A 176 -10.38 -6.08 -5.90
CA GLY A 176 -9.93 -6.14 -4.51
C GLY A 176 -9.17 -4.89 -4.10
N THR A 177 -8.79 -4.82 -2.82
CA THR A 177 -7.98 -3.71 -2.32
C THR A 177 -6.50 -3.99 -2.49
N ASN A 178 -5.71 -2.92 -2.57
CA ASN A 178 -4.24 -3.00 -2.60
C ASN A 178 -3.68 -3.81 -1.42
N ASN A 179 -4.26 -3.64 -0.23
CA ASN A 179 -3.87 -4.34 0.98
C ASN A 179 -4.13 -5.85 0.86
N GLU A 180 -5.34 -6.24 0.46
CA GLU A 180 -5.71 -7.65 0.36
C GLU A 180 -4.86 -8.40 -0.68
N PHE A 181 -4.65 -7.79 -1.86
CA PHE A 181 -3.77 -8.37 -2.88
C PHE A 181 -2.34 -8.55 -2.38
N GLY A 182 -1.79 -7.55 -1.69
CA GLY A 182 -0.43 -7.60 -1.18
C GLY A 182 -0.29 -8.59 -0.01
N PHE A 183 -1.25 -8.63 0.91
CA PHE A 183 -1.23 -9.61 2.01
C PHE A 183 -1.44 -11.04 1.51
N ASP A 184 -2.29 -11.28 0.51
CA ASP A 184 -2.44 -12.59 -0.09
C ASP A 184 -1.16 -13.06 -0.77
N TYR A 185 -0.44 -12.15 -1.46
CA TYR A 185 0.88 -12.47 -2.00
C TYR A 185 1.87 -12.92 -0.91
N LEU A 186 1.91 -12.21 0.23
CA LEU A 186 2.77 -12.60 1.34
C LEU A 186 2.33 -13.94 1.95
N ARG A 187 1.01 -14.13 2.17
CA ARG A 187 0.46 -15.40 2.70
C ARG A 187 0.76 -16.58 1.80
N ASP A 188 0.63 -16.42 0.48
CA ASP A 188 0.91 -17.46 -0.50
C ASP A 188 2.38 -17.92 -0.46
N ASN A 189 3.31 -16.97 -0.29
CA ASN A 189 4.73 -17.29 -0.19
C ASN A 189 5.14 -17.87 1.18
N MET A 190 4.21 -18.01 2.13
CA MET A 190 4.38 -18.72 3.40
C MET A 190 3.71 -20.12 3.40
N ARG A 191 3.03 -20.52 2.30
CA ARG A 191 2.39 -21.83 2.16
C ARG A 191 3.41 -22.93 1.88
N PHE A 192 3.06 -24.16 2.25
CA PHE A 192 3.91 -25.34 2.04
C PHE A 192 3.52 -26.15 0.80
N SER A 193 2.45 -25.79 0.11
CA SER A 193 1.97 -26.45 -1.09
C SER A 193 1.45 -25.43 -2.11
N LEU A 194 1.78 -25.61 -3.39
CA LEU A 194 1.24 -24.79 -4.48
C LEU A 194 -0.30 -24.84 -4.55
N LYS A 195 -0.90 -25.95 -4.14
CA LYS A 195 -2.37 -26.11 -4.12
C LYS A 195 -3.07 -25.25 -3.07
N GLU A 196 -2.33 -24.74 -2.07
CA GLU A 196 -2.86 -23.88 -1.02
C GLU A 196 -2.70 -22.39 -1.36
N MET A 197 -1.96 -22.06 -2.40
CA MET A 197 -1.79 -20.69 -2.86
C MET A 197 -3.09 -20.16 -3.46
N ALA A 198 -3.47 -18.96 -3.08
CA ALA A 198 -4.70 -18.33 -3.55
C ALA A 198 -4.53 -17.65 -4.90
N GLN A 199 -3.43 -16.91 -5.07
CA GLN A 199 -3.16 -16.12 -6.27
C GLN A 199 -2.56 -16.96 -7.40
N ARG A 200 -2.87 -16.53 -8.63
CA ARG A 200 -2.22 -17.01 -9.85
C ARG A 200 -1.04 -16.08 -10.23
N GLN A 201 -0.61 -16.13 -11.48
CA GLN A 201 0.39 -15.21 -12.02
C GLN A 201 -0.11 -13.76 -11.99
N HIS A 202 0.78 -12.82 -11.77
CA HIS A 202 0.52 -11.38 -11.78
C HIS A 202 0.61 -10.83 -13.20
N HIS A 203 -0.41 -11.10 -14.02
CA HIS A 203 -0.38 -10.76 -15.43
C HIS A 203 -0.67 -9.28 -15.70
N PHE A 204 -1.84 -8.77 -15.32
CA PHE A 204 -2.23 -7.38 -15.55
C PHE A 204 -2.96 -6.81 -14.34
N ALA A 205 -2.57 -5.62 -13.91
CA ALA A 205 -3.29 -4.85 -12.91
C ALA A 205 -3.66 -3.45 -13.40
N ILE A 206 -4.89 -3.06 -13.12
CA ILE A 206 -5.34 -1.67 -13.21
C ILE A 206 -5.57 -1.16 -11.80
N VAL A 207 -4.88 -0.08 -11.45
CA VAL A 207 -4.98 0.56 -10.13
C VAL A 207 -5.88 1.78 -10.24
N ASP A 208 -7.06 1.72 -9.61
CA ASP A 208 -7.94 2.90 -9.49
C ASP A 208 -7.43 3.79 -8.36
N GLU A 209 -7.59 5.11 -8.53
CA GLU A 209 -7.00 6.11 -7.65
C GLU A 209 -5.50 5.83 -7.41
N VAL A 210 -4.77 5.62 -8.51
CA VAL A 210 -3.37 5.16 -8.52
C VAL A 210 -2.43 6.06 -7.72
N ASP A 211 -2.72 7.34 -7.63
CA ASP A 211 -1.98 8.30 -6.82
C ASP A 211 -2.16 8.11 -5.31
N SER A 212 -3.33 7.63 -4.87
CA SER A 212 -3.51 7.23 -3.46
C SER A 212 -2.68 6.01 -3.13
N ILE A 213 -2.82 4.97 -3.94
CA ILE A 213 -2.23 3.66 -3.65
C ILE A 213 -0.71 3.69 -3.84
N LEU A 214 -0.22 4.22 -4.96
CA LEU A 214 1.21 4.17 -5.30
C LEU A 214 2.04 5.32 -4.73
N ILE A 215 1.41 6.39 -4.24
CA ILE A 215 2.11 7.54 -3.66
C ILE A 215 1.79 7.67 -2.16
N ASP A 216 0.52 7.89 -1.78
CA ASP A 216 0.16 8.18 -0.38
C ASP A 216 0.35 6.97 0.54
N GLU A 217 -0.19 5.82 0.17
CA GLU A 217 -0.12 4.59 0.95
C GLU A 217 1.24 3.90 0.84
N ALA A 218 2.02 4.21 -0.21
CA ALA A 218 3.33 3.63 -0.44
C ALA A 218 4.45 4.21 0.47
N ARG A 219 4.08 4.78 1.61
CA ARG A 219 5.01 5.25 2.65
C ARG A 219 5.39 4.16 3.65
N THR A 220 4.56 3.14 3.78
CA THR A 220 4.77 2.02 4.72
C THR A 220 4.70 0.70 3.97
N PRO A 221 5.56 -0.29 4.30
CA PRO A 221 5.47 -1.62 3.73
C PRO A 221 4.27 -2.39 4.29
N LEU A 222 3.83 -3.41 3.57
CA LEU A 222 2.96 -4.46 4.09
C LEU A 222 3.80 -5.42 4.91
N ILE A 223 3.39 -5.70 6.14
CA ILE A 223 4.12 -6.56 7.07
C ILE A 223 3.16 -7.58 7.68
N ILE A 224 3.55 -8.85 7.60
CA ILE A 224 2.96 -9.91 8.42
C ILE A 224 3.91 -10.15 9.58
N SER A 225 3.44 -9.96 10.81
CA SER A 225 4.20 -10.21 12.01
C SER A 225 3.60 -11.37 12.80
N GLY A 226 4.40 -12.03 13.58
CA GLY A 226 4.00 -13.08 14.51
C GLY A 226 4.87 -13.09 15.75
N PRO A 227 4.48 -13.85 16.80
CA PRO A 227 5.27 -13.95 18.00
C PRO A 227 6.66 -14.50 17.66
N SER A 228 7.67 -13.85 18.20
CA SER A 228 9.05 -14.34 18.18
C SER A 228 9.22 -15.33 19.33
N ASP A 229 10.04 -16.36 19.13
CA ASP A 229 10.60 -17.15 20.22
C ASP A 229 11.70 -16.36 20.95
N SER A 230 11.54 -15.03 21.04
CA SER A 230 12.54 -14.14 21.58
C SER A 230 12.91 -14.52 23.01
N ASN A 231 14.19 -14.44 23.27
CA ASN A 231 14.78 -14.73 24.54
C ASN A 231 14.46 -13.61 25.55
N THR A 232 13.27 -13.65 26.14
CA THR A 232 12.87 -12.69 27.20
C THR A 232 13.90 -12.59 28.30
N GLU A 233 14.70 -13.65 28.49
CA GLU A 233 15.80 -13.71 29.43
C GLU A 233 16.94 -12.73 29.07
N LEU A 234 17.15 -12.44 27.76
CA LEU A 234 18.17 -11.49 27.32
C LEU A 234 17.81 -10.06 27.72
N TYR A 235 16.52 -9.66 27.60
CA TYR A 235 16.07 -8.36 28.08
C TYR A 235 16.36 -8.17 29.57
N MET A 236 16.06 -9.16 30.40
CA MET A 236 16.32 -9.10 31.85
C MET A 236 17.81 -9.09 32.19
N LYS A 237 18.65 -9.78 31.41
CA LYS A 237 20.10 -9.80 31.64
C LYS A 237 20.74 -8.47 31.26
N VAL A 238 20.37 -7.90 30.12
CA VAL A 238 20.89 -6.63 29.62
C VAL A 238 20.38 -5.47 30.50
N ASP A 239 19.13 -5.50 30.93
CA ASP A 239 18.57 -4.50 31.82
C ASP A 239 19.43 -4.28 33.09
N LYS A 240 19.96 -5.34 33.66
CA LYS A 240 20.82 -5.29 34.87
C LYS A 240 22.15 -4.55 34.65
N ILE A 241 22.59 -4.43 33.41
CA ILE A 241 23.85 -3.78 33.04
C ILE A 241 23.71 -2.27 32.99
N ILE A 242 22.57 -1.78 32.48
CA ILE A 242 22.36 -0.35 32.21
C ILE A 242 22.49 0.56 33.46
N PRO A 243 22.02 0.17 34.67
CA PRO A 243 22.19 0.99 35.87
C PRO A 243 23.67 1.22 36.28
N HIS A 244 24.60 0.40 35.78
CA HIS A 244 26.04 0.55 36.07
C HIS A 244 26.72 1.60 35.17
N LEU A 245 26.04 2.09 34.11
CA LEU A 245 26.58 3.10 33.22
C LEU A 245 26.59 4.49 33.86
N LYS A 246 27.70 5.22 33.66
CA LYS A 246 27.91 6.58 34.11
C LYS A 246 27.37 7.58 33.06
N ASP A 247 27.21 8.84 33.47
CA ASP A 247 26.72 9.87 32.56
C ASP A 247 27.68 10.19 31.38
N ASP A 248 28.97 9.88 31.52
CA ASP A 248 29.99 10.02 30.48
C ASP A 248 29.97 8.86 29.43
N ASP A 249 29.29 7.76 29.75
CA ASP A 249 29.23 6.57 28.89
C ASP A 249 28.24 6.73 27.70
N TYR A 250 27.39 7.78 27.71
CA TYR A 250 26.40 8.00 26.66
C TYR A 250 26.14 9.48 26.38
N GLU A 251 25.78 9.80 25.13
CA GLU A 251 25.33 11.12 24.71
C GLU A 251 23.79 11.12 24.52
N ARG A 252 23.12 12.14 25.08
CA ARG A 252 21.68 12.30 24.98
C ARG A 252 21.32 13.55 24.19
N ASP A 253 20.56 13.40 23.11
CA ASP A 253 19.93 14.52 22.39
C ASP A 253 18.44 14.65 22.79
N GLU A 254 18.14 15.66 23.60
CA GLU A 254 16.79 15.91 24.08
C GLU A 254 15.83 16.41 22.99
N LYS A 255 16.35 17.08 21.94
CA LYS A 255 15.52 17.60 20.85
C LYS A 255 15.01 16.47 19.93
N HIS A 256 15.87 15.52 19.64
CA HIS A 256 15.55 14.40 18.74
C HIS A 256 15.11 13.14 19.51
N LYS A 257 15.10 13.20 20.86
CA LYS A 257 14.81 12.04 21.74
C LYS A 257 15.68 10.81 21.35
N THR A 258 16.96 11.05 21.09
CA THR A 258 17.94 9.99 20.77
C THR A 258 18.99 9.89 21.85
N ILE A 259 19.57 8.70 21.98
CA ILE A 259 20.68 8.41 22.89
C ILE A 259 21.61 7.41 22.23
N ALA A 260 22.90 7.59 22.38
CA ALA A 260 23.94 6.71 21.85
C ALA A 260 25.06 6.54 22.87
N LEU A 261 25.71 5.39 22.85
CA LEU A 261 26.93 5.16 23.63
C LEU A 261 28.09 5.98 23.06
N THR A 262 28.95 6.49 23.95
CA THR A 262 30.27 7.04 23.58
C THR A 262 31.26 5.90 23.30
N ASP A 263 32.42 6.21 22.74
CA ASP A 263 33.48 5.20 22.54
C ASP A 263 33.90 4.58 23.89
N GLU A 264 34.04 5.42 24.93
CA GLU A 264 34.36 4.97 26.30
C GLU A 264 33.22 4.16 26.92
N GLY A 265 31.96 4.56 26.64
CA GLY A 265 30.75 3.83 27.05
C GLY A 265 30.64 2.46 26.39
N THR A 266 31.01 2.35 25.13
CA THR A 266 31.03 1.08 24.40
C THR A 266 32.04 0.10 25.05
N GLU A 267 33.26 0.54 25.34
CA GLU A 267 34.26 -0.29 26.04
C GLU A 267 33.80 -0.70 27.45
N HIS A 268 33.08 0.20 28.14
CA HIS A 268 32.54 -0.11 29.47
C HIS A 268 31.39 -1.14 29.40
N VAL A 269 30.48 -1.00 28.43
CA VAL A 269 29.40 -1.98 28.20
C VAL A 269 29.95 -3.35 27.82
N GLU A 270 30.96 -3.42 26.94
CA GLU A 270 31.61 -4.68 26.56
C GLU A 270 32.17 -5.43 27.76
N LYS A 271 32.85 -4.75 28.67
CA LYS A 271 33.34 -5.34 29.92
C LYS A 271 32.24 -5.88 30.80
N LEU A 272 31.14 -5.11 30.95
CA LEU A 272 29.99 -5.54 31.73
C LEU A 272 29.28 -6.74 31.10
N LEU A 273 29.21 -6.81 29.78
CA LEU A 273 28.66 -7.94 29.04
C LEU A 273 29.50 -9.21 29.21
N GLU A 274 30.84 -9.08 29.17
CA GLU A 274 31.77 -10.18 29.45
C GLU A 274 31.64 -10.69 30.91
N GLU A 275 31.59 -9.79 31.87
CA GLU A 275 31.40 -10.14 33.30
C GLU A 275 30.09 -10.90 33.56
N HIS A 276 29.03 -10.59 32.79
CA HIS A 276 27.72 -11.27 32.89
C HIS A 276 27.58 -12.48 31.96
N GLY A 277 28.66 -12.84 31.23
CA GLY A 277 28.65 -13.99 30.34
C GLY A 277 27.75 -13.87 29.11
N LEU A 278 27.50 -12.65 28.66
CA LEU A 278 26.71 -12.33 27.48
C LEU A 278 27.58 -12.10 26.23
N LEU A 279 28.87 -11.84 26.43
CA LEU A 279 29.87 -11.67 25.38
C LEU A 279 31.05 -12.62 25.64
N GLU A 280 31.54 -13.26 24.60
CA GLU A 280 32.76 -14.09 24.73
C GLU A 280 33.99 -13.19 24.84
N GLY A 281 34.90 -13.53 25.72
CA GLY A 281 36.09 -12.72 26.00
C GLY A 281 36.94 -12.47 24.76
N GLY A 282 37.13 -11.20 24.41
CA GLY A 282 37.87 -10.75 23.24
C GLY A 282 37.05 -10.64 21.95
N SER A 283 35.70 -10.85 21.97
CA SER A 283 34.82 -10.52 20.85
C SER A 283 34.30 -9.08 20.99
N ASN A 284 34.09 -8.41 19.87
CA ASN A 284 33.54 -7.06 19.83
C ASN A 284 32.02 -7.11 19.85
N MET A 285 31.38 -6.17 20.55
CA MET A 285 29.90 -6.06 20.59
C MET A 285 29.31 -5.91 19.19
N TYR A 286 29.99 -5.25 18.26
CA TYR A 286 29.55 -5.00 16.89
C TYR A 286 29.89 -6.13 15.90
N ASP A 287 30.41 -7.25 16.35
CA ASP A 287 30.56 -8.43 15.49
C ASP A 287 29.20 -8.96 15.04
N LEU A 288 29.11 -9.48 13.82
CA LEU A 288 27.85 -9.94 13.22
C LEU A 288 27.05 -10.90 14.10
N GLN A 289 27.74 -11.76 14.86
CA GLN A 289 27.10 -12.70 15.78
C GLN A 289 26.49 -12.03 17.03
N ASN A 290 26.90 -10.79 17.33
CA ASN A 290 26.50 -10.05 18.53
C ASN A 290 25.47 -8.94 18.24
N ILE A 291 24.99 -8.80 17.02
CA ILE A 291 24.04 -7.75 16.59
C ILE A 291 22.79 -7.71 17.50
N SER A 292 22.30 -8.86 17.90
CA SER A 292 21.15 -8.95 18.81
C SER A 292 21.46 -8.34 20.18
N ILE A 293 22.69 -8.49 20.70
CA ILE A 293 23.12 -7.92 21.97
C ILE A 293 23.16 -6.39 21.85
N VAL A 294 23.73 -5.85 20.77
CA VAL A 294 23.75 -4.40 20.49
C VAL A 294 22.35 -3.82 20.50
N HIS A 295 21.43 -4.49 19.82
CA HIS A 295 20.03 -4.08 19.78
C HIS A 295 19.42 -4.00 21.20
N HIS A 296 19.56 -5.06 22.00
CA HIS A 296 19.01 -5.08 23.35
C HIS A 296 19.64 -4.03 24.26
N VAL A 297 20.97 -3.80 24.16
CA VAL A 297 21.67 -2.74 24.89
C VAL A 297 21.11 -1.36 24.54
N ASN A 298 20.93 -1.07 23.24
CA ASN A 298 20.38 0.19 22.80
C ASN A 298 18.94 0.40 23.28
N GLN A 299 18.09 -0.61 23.20
CA GLN A 299 16.71 -0.49 23.69
C GLN A 299 16.64 -0.36 25.20
N ALA A 300 17.45 -1.07 25.96
CA ALA A 300 17.53 -0.92 27.41
C ALA A 300 18.05 0.46 27.81
N LEU A 301 19.07 0.98 27.11
CA LEU A 301 19.57 2.35 27.32
C LEU A 301 18.49 3.39 27.06
N ARG A 302 17.75 3.27 25.97
CA ARG A 302 16.60 4.14 25.65
C ARG A 302 15.52 4.05 26.73
N ALA A 303 15.14 2.85 27.16
CA ALA A 303 14.14 2.61 28.19
C ALA A 303 14.49 3.29 29.51
N HIS A 304 15.74 3.19 29.94
CA HIS A 304 16.20 3.77 31.20
C HIS A 304 16.38 5.29 31.17
N LYS A 305 16.87 5.84 30.05
CA LYS A 305 17.34 7.23 29.98
C LYS A 305 16.37 8.19 29.30
N LEU A 306 15.48 7.67 28.43
CA LEU A 306 14.51 8.51 27.67
C LEU A 306 13.08 8.38 28.16
N PHE A 307 12.69 7.25 28.79
CA PHE A 307 11.32 6.99 29.22
C PHE A 307 11.18 6.98 30.73
N GLN A 308 10.22 7.73 31.27
CA GLN A 308 10.00 7.91 32.70
C GLN A 308 8.61 7.41 33.09
N ALA A 309 8.54 6.64 34.20
CA ALA A 309 7.28 6.25 34.81
C ALA A 309 6.46 7.49 35.22
N ASP A 310 5.16 7.38 35.16
CA ASP A 310 4.18 8.43 35.48
C ASP A 310 4.19 9.63 34.49
N LYS A 311 5.06 9.64 33.51
CA LYS A 311 5.13 10.66 32.46
C LYS A 311 4.87 10.08 31.09
N ASP A 312 5.67 9.10 30.68
CA ASP A 312 5.60 8.47 29.36
C ASP A 312 4.79 7.17 29.40
N TYR A 313 4.74 6.51 30.53
CA TYR A 313 3.98 5.28 30.78
C TYR A 313 3.63 5.12 32.27
N ILE A 314 2.68 4.24 32.56
CA ILE A 314 2.36 3.76 33.92
C ILE A 314 2.41 2.25 33.97
N VAL A 315 2.64 1.71 35.16
CA VAL A 315 2.52 0.27 35.44
C VAL A 315 1.19 0.02 36.15
N LYS A 316 0.31 -0.77 35.55
CA LYS A 316 -0.98 -1.14 36.06
C LYS A 316 -1.28 -2.61 35.74
N ASP A 317 -1.73 -3.37 36.76
CA ASP A 317 -2.06 -4.80 36.62
C ASP A 317 -0.92 -5.61 35.97
N ASP A 318 0.33 -5.37 36.41
CA ASP A 318 1.57 -5.98 35.92
C ASP A 318 1.83 -5.77 34.40
N LYS A 319 1.32 -4.65 33.87
CA LYS A 319 1.49 -4.24 32.47
C LYS A 319 1.93 -2.79 32.35
N VAL A 320 2.81 -2.54 31.40
CA VAL A 320 3.19 -1.19 31.01
C VAL A 320 2.14 -0.63 30.06
N ILE A 321 1.54 0.51 30.40
CA ILE A 321 0.55 1.22 29.59
C ILE A 321 1.11 2.59 29.24
N LEU A 322 1.16 2.91 27.96
CA LEU A 322 1.67 4.19 27.46
C LEU A 322 0.73 5.34 27.80
N ILE A 323 1.30 6.53 28.02
CA ILE A 323 0.58 7.78 28.19
C ILE A 323 0.77 8.61 26.91
N ASP A 324 -0.32 9.13 26.35
CA ASP A 324 -0.26 10.05 25.23
C ASP A 324 0.32 11.41 25.66
N GLU A 325 1.40 11.83 25.04
CA GLU A 325 2.16 13.05 25.39
C GLU A 325 1.31 14.33 25.33
N PHE A 326 0.30 14.37 24.44
CA PHE A 326 -0.52 15.56 24.22
C PHE A 326 -1.80 15.58 25.05
N THR A 327 -2.41 14.43 25.26
CA THR A 327 -3.70 14.33 25.96
C THR A 327 -3.59 13.86 27.40
N GLY A 328 -2.44 13.30 27.81
CA GLY A 328 -2.24 12.68 29.13
C GLY A 328 -3.11 11.43 29.35
N ARG A 329 -3.73 10.87 28.32
CA ARG A 329 -4.60 9.69 28.41
C ARG A 329 -3.81 8.40 28.29
N MET A 330 -4.24 7.40 29.06
CA MET A 330 -3.74 6.03 28.92
C MET A 330 -4.12 5.44 27.56
N MET A 331 -3.16 4.86 26.87
CA MET A 331 -3.33 4.21 25.56
C MET A 331 -3.29 2.69 25.74
N GLU A 332 -4.39 2.10 26.22
CA GLU A 332 -4.49 0.65 26.40
C GLU A 332 -4.35 -0.07 25.04
N GLY A 333 -3.55 -1.15 25.02
CA GLY A 333 -3.32 -1.98 23.84
C GLY A 333 -2.27 -1.43 22.85
N ARG A 334 -1.80 -0.18 23.02
CA ARG A 334 -0.70 0.36 22.23
C ARG A 334 0.65 -0.04 22.82
N ARG A 335 1.55 -0.52 21.97
CA ARG A 335 2.92 -0.91 22.38
C ARG A 335 3.95 -0.13 21.56
N LEU A 336 5.11 0.11 22.13
CA LEU A 336 6.26 0.62 21.39
C LEU A 336 6.86 -0.49 20.56
N SER A 337 7.39 -0.13 19.40
CA SER A 337 8.04 -1.06 18.46
C SER A 337 9.49 -1.37 18.87
N GLU A 338 10.09 -2.30 18.14
CA GLU A 338 11.53 -2.55 18.16
C GLU A 338 12.08 -3.02 19.53
N GLY A 339 11.31 -3.80 20.28
CA GLY A 339 11.76 -4.30 21.58
C GLY A 339 11.81 -3.25 22.70
N LEU A 340 11.54 -1.96 22.41
CA LEU A 340 11.58 -0.90 23.41
C LEU A 340 10.50 -1.07 24.50
N HIS A 341 9.31 -1.56 24.14
CA HIS A 341 8.28 -1.85 25.13
C HIS A 341 8.71 -2.97 26.09
N GLN A 342 9.31 -4.03 25.55
CA GLN A 342 9.89 -5.14 26.31
C GLN A 342 11.04 -4.67 27.20
N ALA A 343 11.88 -3.76 26.71
CA ALA A 343 12.95 -3.16 27.52
C ALA A 343 12.37 -2.32 28.69
N ILE A 344 11.23 -1.65 28.52
CA ILE A 344 10.53 -0.95 29.61
C ILE A 344 9.88 -1.96 30.57
N GLU A 345 9.27 -3.04 30.04
CA GLU A 345 8.73 -4.13 30.86
C GLU A 345 9.85 -4.78 31.70
N ALA A 346 11.04 -5.00 31.15
CA ALA A 346 12.21 -5.47 31.90
C ALA A 346 12.66 -4.49 32.97
N LYS A 347 12.76 -3.20 32.65
CA LYS A 347 13.12 -2.13 33.59
C LYS A 347 12.15 -2.07 34.78
N GLU A 348 10.87 -2.25 34.56
CA GLU A 348 9.83 -2.21 35.61
C GLU A 348 9.60 -3.58 36.28
N ASN A 349 10.35 -4.62 35.86
CA ASN A 349 10.20 -5.99 36.33
C ASN A 349 8.76 -6.53 36.20
N THR A 350 8.07 -6.17 35.13
CA THR A 350 6.73 -6.68 34.78
C THR A 350 6.85 -7.92 33.90
N ASP A 351 5.73 -8.58 33.60
CA ASP A 351 5.68 -9.71 32.69
C ASP A 351 6.04 -9.27 31.25
N ILE A 352 7.20 -9.73 30.76
CA ILE A 352 7.73 -9.37 29.43
C ILE A 352 6.95 -10.15 28.39
N GLN A 353 6.16 -9.46 27.58
CA GLN A 353 5.41 -10.05 26.49
C GLN A 353 6.35 -10.34 25.31
N ASN A 354 6.07 -11.43 24.60
CA ASN A 354 6.84 -11.80 23.41
C ASN A 354 6.90 -10.64 22.41
N GLU A 355 8.06 -10.44 21.81
CA GLU A 355 8.26 -9.53 20.72
C GLU A 355 7.61 -10.09 19.45
N ASN A 356 7.06 -9.23 18.62
CA ASN A 356 6.59 -9.62 17.31
C ASN A 356 7.74 -9.47 16.30
N GLN A 357 8.11 -10.56 15.65
CA GLN A 357 9.08 -10.54 14.54
C GLN A 357 8.36 -10.43 13.21
N THR A 358 9.02 -9.82 12.23
CA THR A 358 8.58 -9.77 10.84
C THR A 358 8.67 -11.17 10.23
N LEU A 359 7.53 -11.74 9.85
CA LEU A 359 7.47 -13.03 9.16
C LEU A 359 7.61 -12.87 7.65
N ALA A 360 6.99 -11.84 7.10
CA ALA A 360 7.06 -11.48 5.70
C ALA A 360 6.76 -9.99 5.53
N SER A 361 7.41 -9.34 4.59
CA SER A 361 7.17 -7.93 4.27
C SER A 361 7.38 -7.67 2.78
N ILE A 362 6.68 -6.66 2.26
CA ILE A 362 6.90 -6.12 0.91
C ILE A 362 6.42 -4.68 0.85
N THR A 363 7.12 -3.82 0.12
CA THR A 363 6.61 -2.48 -0.18
C THR A 363 5.57 -2.54 -1.30
N PHE A 364 4.62 -1.59 -1.32
CA PHE A 364 3.69 -1.47 -2.45
C PHE A 364 4.42 -1.29 -3.78
N GLN A 365 5.53 -0.53 -3.76
CA GLN A 365 6.35 -0.33 -4.94
C GLN A 365 6.83 -1.66 -5.53
N ASN A 366 7.40 -2.52 -4.70
CA ASN A 366 7.93 -3.81 -5.15
C ASN A 366 6.81 -4.81 -5.46
N TYR A 367 5.68 -4.75 -4.74
CA TYR A 367 4.52 -5.59 -5.05
C TYR A 367 3.96 -5.29 -6.46
N PHE A 368 3.68 -4.02 -6.77
CA PHE A 368 3.12 -3.68 -8.09
C PHE A 368 4.11 -3.83 -9.25
N ARG A 369 5.41 -3.90 -8.99
CA ARG A 369 6.43 -4.25 -9.99
C ARG A 369 6.46 -5.73 -10.36
N ILE A 370 5.74 -6.60 -9.67
CA ILE A 370 5.64 -8.04 -9.97
C ILE A 370 4.77 -8.27 -11.21
N TYR A 371 3.81 -7.37 -11.48
CA TYR A 371 2.90 -7.52 -12.62
C TYR A 371 3.64 -7.38 -13.94
N ASP A 372 3.34 -8.28 -14.90
CA ASP A 372 3.86 -8.18 -16.27
C ASP A 372 3.46 -6.85 -16.91
N LYS A 373 2.24 -6.39 -16.61
CA LYS A 373 1.67 -5.14 -17.11
C LYS A 373 0.91 -4.43 -16.00
N LEU A 374 1.25 -3.17 -15.80
CA LEU A 374 0.62 -2.29 -14.81
C LEU A 374 0.04 -1.07 -15.49
N ALA A 375 -1.16 -0.67 -15.10
CA ALA A 375 -1.79 0.57 -15.51
C ALA A 375 -2.48 1.23 -14.32
N GLY A 376 -2.84 2.50 -14.45
CA GLY A 376 -3.54 3.19 -13.38
C GLY A 376 -4.43 4.29 -13.90
N MET A 377 -5.39 4.71 -13.07
CA MET A 377 -6.28 5.81 -13.38
C MET A 377 -6.51 6.67 -12.15
N THR A 378 -6.59 7.98 -12.36
CA THR A 378 -6.91 8.97 -11.32
C THR A 378 -7.28 10.30 -11.97
N GLY A 379 -7.78 11.25 -11.20
CA GLY A 379 -8.02 12.64 -11.65
C GLY A 379 -6.82 13.58 -11.51
N THR A 380 -5.70 13.15 -10.93
CA THR A 380 -4.63 14.02 -10.41
C THR A 380 -3.23 13.40 -10.46
N ALA A 381 -2.85 12.71 -11.54
CA ALA A 381 -1.54 12.06 -11.64
C ALA A 381 -0.40 12.97 -12.11
N LEU A 382 -0.70 14.03 -12.86
CA LEU A 382 0.31 14.79 -13.57
C LEU A 382 1.31 15.49 -12.63
N THR A 383 0.90 15.84 -11.42
CA THR A 383 1.78 16.44 -10.40
C THR A 383 2.89 15.49 -9.96
N GLU A 384 2.63 14.19 -9.98
CA GLU A 384 3.54 13.13 -9.54
C GLU A 384 4.11 12.30 -10.72
N ALA A 385 3.99 12.83 -11.96
CA ALA A 385 4.38 12.09 -13.17
C ALA A 385 5.85 11.67 -13.17
N ALA A 386 6.75 12.46 -12.56
CA ALA A 386 8.16 12.12 -12.44
C ALA A 386 8.36 10.88 -11.53
N GLU A 387 7.67 10.81 -10.41
CA GLU A 387 7.72 9.68 -9.48
C GLU A 387 7.16 8.40 -10.11
N PHE A 388 6.00 8.47 -10.78
CA PHE A 388 5.44 7.34 -11.52
C PHE A 388 6.40 6.81 -12.59
N ALA A 389 7.06 7.70 -13.32
CA ALA A 389 8.05 7.30 -14.34
C ALA A 389 9.31 6.68 -13.72
N GLU A 390 9.83 7.25 -12.64
CA GLU A 390 11.07 6.79 -12.01
C GLU A 390 10.88 5.45 -11.28
N ILE A 391 9.85 5.34 -10.42
CA ILE A 391 9.62 4.18 -9.58
C ILE A 391 8.93 3.04 -10.32
N TYR A 392 7.82 3.33 -11.02
CA TYR A 392 6.94 2.31 -11.60
C TYR A 392 7.08 2.16 -13.11
N LYS A 393 7.87 3.01 -13.76
CA LYS A 393 8.00 3.09 -15.22
C LYS A 393 6.69 3.41 -15.94
N LEU A 394 5.77 4.07 -15.26
CA LEU A 394 4.46 4.44 -15.78
C LEU A 394 4.48 5.87 -16.35
N GLY A 395 4.10 5.99 -17.63
CA GLY A 395 3.85 7.29 -18.24
C GLY A 395 2.44 7.79 -17.90
N VAL A 396 2.28 9.11 -17.75
CA VAL A 396 0.97 9.75 -17.49
C VAL A 396 0.47 10.40 -18.78
N VAL A 397 -0.78 10.11 -19.13
CA VAL A 397 -1.50 10.78 -20.24
C VAL A 397 -2.73 11.48 -19.69
N SER A 398 -2.76 12.81 -19.79
CA SER A 398 -3.91 13.61 -19.36
C SER A 398 -4.93 13.68 -20.50
N ILE A 399 -6.13 13.18 -20.24
CA ILE A 399 -7.22 13.05 -21.21
C ILE A 399 -8.19 14.20 -21.02
N PRO A 400 -8.60 14.91 -22.09
CA PRO A 400 -9.58 15.98 -21.97
C PRO A 400 -10.94 15.45 -21.53
N THR A 401 -11.70 16.30 -20.83
CA THR A 401 -13.08 15.99 -20.45
C THR A 401 -13.99 15.94 -21.67
N HIS A 402 -15.08 15.14 -21.60
CA HIS A 402 -16.06 15.07 -22.69
C HIS A 402 -16.75 16.41 -22.92
N VAL A 403 -17.13 17.09 -21.85
CA VAL A 403 -17.67 18.46 -21.86
C VAL A 403 -16.70 19.38 -21.15
N PRO A 404 -16.46 20.63 -21.65
CA PRO A 404 -15.59 21.58 -20.99
C PRO A 404 -16.02 21.84 -19.54
N VAL A 405 -15.03 21.97 -18.64
CA VAL A 405 -15.27 22.25 -17.21
C VAL A 405 -15.84 23.67 -17.05
N ALA A 406 -17.02 23.78 -16.47
CA ALA A 406 -17.71 25.06 -16.20
C ALA A 406 -17.43 25.62 -14.80
N ARG A 407 -16.74 24.86 -13.93
CA ARG A 407 -16.39 25.29 -12.57
C ARG A 407 -15.51 26.53 -12.58
N LYS A 408 -15.78 27.46 -11.66
CA LYS A 408 -14.97 28.66 -11.42
C LYS A 408 -14.07 28.42 -10.21
N ASP A 409 -12.76 28.42 -10.42
CA ASP A 409 -11.78 28.35 -9.34
C ASP A 409 -11.35 29.76 -8.99
N TYR A 410 -11.73 30.25 -7.80
CA TYR A 410 -11.36 31.58 -7.31
C TYR A 410 -9.96 31.56 -6.70
N ASP A 411 -9.34 32.75 -6.68
CA ASP A 411 -8.05 32.94 -6.02
C ASP A 411 -8.15 32.70 -4.50
N ASP A 412 -7.03 32.32 -3.90
CA ASP A 412 -6.95 32.06 -2.46
C ASP A 412 -7.15 33.35 -1.67
N LYS A 413 -7.91 33.28 -0.57
CA LYS A 413 -8.09 34.37 0.39
C LYS A 413 -7.23 34.17 1.61
N ILE A 414 -6.32 35.11 1.91
CA ILE A 414 -5.37 34.99 3.01
C ILE A 414 -5.68 36.00 4.09
N TYR A 415 -5.83 35.53 5.32
CA TYR A 415 -6.14 36.32 6.50
C TYR A 415 -4.97 36.39 7.47
N LYS A 416 -4.93 37.43 8.30
CA LYS A 416 -3.85 37.65 9.28
C LYS A 416 -3.83 36.59 10.39
N ASN A 417 -5.00 36.04 10.77
CA ASN A 417 -5.12 35.05 11.84
C ASN A 417 -6.25 34.04 11.55
N LEU A 418 -6.25 32.95 12.32
CA LEU A 418 -7.24 31.87 12.23
C LEU A 418 -8.67 32.37 12.48
N ALA A 419 -8.89 33.26 13.45
CA ALA A 419 -10.22 33.74 13.80
C ALA A 419 -10.89 34.47 12.63
N GLN A 420 -10.19 35.38 11.94
CA GLN A 420 -10.71 36.08 10.76
C GLN A 420 -10.99 35.13 9.59
N LYS A 421 -10.12 34.15 9.37
CA LYS A 421 -10.32 33.08 8.38
C LYS A 421 -11.61 32.31 8.65
N GLU A 422 -11.80 31.86 9.87
CA GLU A 422 -12.98 31.09 10.26
C GLU A 422 -14.27 31.93 10.16
N ASP A 423 -14.23 33.21 10.56
CA ASP A 423 -15.37 34.13 10.40
C ASP A 423 -15.79 34.25 8.93
N ALA A 424 -14.81 34.40 8.02
CA ALA A 424 -15.06 34.49 6.60
C ALA A 424 -15.62 33.19 6.00
N ILE A 425 -15.12 32.03 6.45
CA ILE A 425 -15.66 30.72 6.05
C ILE A 425 -17.13 30.59 6.47
N VAL A 426 -17.44 30.88 7.74
CA VAL A 426 -18.81 30.79 8.26
C VAL A 426 -19.73 31.76 7.53
N GLN A 427 -19.27 32.96 7.23
CA GLN A 427 -20.04 33.94 6.46
C GLN A 427 -20.40 33.42 5.06
N LEU A 428 -19.42 32.88 4.33
CA LEU A 428 -19.67 32.30 3.00
C LEU A 428 -20.64 31.08 3.07
N ILE A 429 -20.51 30.27 4.12
CA ILE A 429 -21.44 29.13 4.34
C ILE A 429 -22.88 29.66 4.53
N LYS A 430 -23.09 30.72 5.32
CA LYS A 430 -24.40 31.34 5.52
C LYS A 430 -25.00 31.84 4.19
N GLU A 431 -24.22 32.57 3.41
CA GLU A 431 -24.64 33.11 2.12
C GLU A 431 -25.06 32.01 1.13
N CYS A 432 -24.29 30.94 1.07
CA CYS A 432 -24.62 29.79 0.21
C CYS A 432 -25.85 29.03 0.73
N TYR A 433 -25.94 28.83 2.06
CA TYR A 433 -27.09 28.17 2.69
C TYR A 433 -28.39 28.90 2.41
N GLU A 434 -28.41 30.25 2.50
CA GLU A 434 -29.58 31.08 2.22
C GLU A 434 -30.03 30.99 0.76
N ARG A 435 -29.09 30.94 -0.19
CA ARG A 435 -29.44 30.74 -1.63
C ARG A 435 -29.59 29.28 -2.03
N LYS A 436 -29.58 28.36 -1.06
CA LYS A 436 -29.72 26.90 -1.23
C LYS A 436 -28.63 26.25 -2.12
N GLN A 437 -27.49 26.85 -2.21
CA GLN A 437 -26.35 26.29 -2.88
C GLN A 437 -25.65 25.24 -1.96
N PRO A 438 -25.46 23.99 -2.42
CA PRO A 438 -24.75 22.98 -1.63
C PRO A 438 -23.26 23.33 -1.47
N ILE A 439 -22.71 22.98 -0.30
CA ILE A 439 -21.32 23.26 0.06
C ILE A 439 -20.62 22.01 0.55
N LEU A 440 -19.40 21.80 0.09
CA LEU A 440 -18.47 20.85 0.66
C LEU A 440 -17.25 21.60 1.23
N VAL A 441 -17.05 21.48 2.53
CA VAL A 441 -15.90 22.10 3.23
C VAL A 441 -14.83 21.04 3.48
N GLY A 442 -13.68 21.21 2.86
CA GLY A 442 -12.50 20.36 3.07
C GLY A 442 -11.64 20.88 4.23
N THR A 443 -11.34 20.02 5.20
CA THR A 443 -10.45 20.30 6.33
C THR A 443 -9.26 19.36 6.32
N VAL A 444 -8.12 19.79 6.89
CA VAL A 444 -6.87 18.99 6.90
C VAL A 444 -6.83 17.98 8.05
N SER A 445 -7.64 18.16 9.10
CA SER A 445 -7.68 17.25 10.25
C SER A 445 -9.09 17.06 10.80
N ILE A 446 -9.27 15.97 11.54
CA ILE A 446 -10.53 15.66 12.25
C ILE A 446 -10.84 16.75 13.27
N GLU A 447 -9.84 17.19 14.01
CA GLU A 447 -10.00 18.23 15.04
C GLU A 447 -10.54 19.54 14.44
N LYS A 448 -9.96 20.02 13.33
CA LYS A 448 -10.44 21.23 12.65
C LYS A 448 -11.86 21.06 12.08
N SER A 449 -12.22 19.85 11.65
CA SER A 449 -13.60 19.56 11.21
C SER A 449 -14.60 19.63 12.38
N GLU A 450 -14.23 19.11 13.55
CA GLU A 450 -15.07 19.17 14.76
C GLU A 450 -15.20 20.60 15.31
N GLN A 451 -14.13 21.39 15.30
CA GLN A 451 -14.16 22.81 15.69
C GLN A 451 -15.12 23.62 14.80
N LEU A 452 -15.01 23.46 13.48
CA LEU A 452 -15.89 24.12 12.52
C LEU A 452 -17.36 23.66 12.71
N ALA A 453 -17.59 22.36 12.90
CA ALA A 453 -18.93 21.82 13.16
C ALA A 453 -19.55 22.40 14.44
N ALA A 454 -18.78 22.49 15.53
CA ALA A 454 -19.25 23.10 16.77
C ALA A 454 -19.64 24.59 16.59
N ARG A 455 -18.91 25.30 15.73
CA ARG A 455 -19.21 26.69 15.39
C ARG A 455 -20.48 26.82 14.54
N LEU A 456 -20.65 25.99 13.50
CA LEU A 456 -21.87 25.98 12.67
C LEU A 456 -23.12 25.60 13.48
N LYS A 457 -22.96 24.71 14.49
CA LYS A 457 -24.04 24.37 15.43
C LYS A 457 -24.51 25.56 16.27
N LYS A 458 -23.57 26.41 16.73
CA LYS A 458 -23.89 27.66 17.45
C LYS A 458 -24.68 28.63 16.56
N GLU A 459 -24.34 28.67 15.28
CA GLU A 459 -25.01 29.49 14.26
C GLU A 459 -26.31 28.88 13.71
N LYS A 460 -26.73 27.70 14.26
CA LYS A 460 -27.93 26.95 13.87
C LYS A 460 -27.99 26.53 12.39
N ILE A 461 -26.85 26.32 11.77
CA ILE A 461 -26.74 25.80 10.40
C ILE A 461 -26.73 24.28 10.45
N LYS A 462 -27.67 23.64 9.76
CA LYS A 462 -27.68 22.17 9.60
C LYS A 462 -26.47 21.76 8.76
N HIS A 463 -25.70 20.79 9.26
CA HIS A 463 -24.53 20.29 8.56
C HIS A 463 -24.28 18.81 8.90
N ASN A 464 -23.58 18.13 8.01
CA ASN A 464 -23.08 16.77 8.19
C ASN A 464 -21.56 16.80 8.30
N VAL A 465 -20.99 15.94 9.17
CA VAL A 465 -19.54 15.80 9.31
C VAL A 465 -19.17 14.39 8.90
N LEU A 466 -18.21 14.28 7.98
CA LEU A 466 -17.64 13.02 7.54
C LEU A 466 -16.43 12.68 8.38
N ASN A 467 -16.55 11.63 9.18
CA ASN A 467 -15.46 11.08 9.98
C ASN A 467 -15.10 9.70 9.43
N ALA A 468 -13.81 9.43 9.22
CA ALA A 468 -13.25 8.20 8.66
C ALA A 468 -13.54 6.90 9.47
N ARG A 469 -14.59 6.88 10.30
CA ARG A 469 -14.92 5.75 11.18
C ARG A 469 -15.94 4.76 10.60
N HIS A 470 -16.73 5.17 9.60
CA HIS A 470 -17.82 4.34 9.04
C HIS A 470 -17.97 4.57 7.53
N HIS A 471 -17.31 3.76 6.72
CA HIS A 471 -17.26 3.92 5.25
C HIS A 471 -18.62 3.90 4.55
N GLU A 472 -19.56 3.07 4.99
CA GLU A 472 -20.90 3.02 4.38
C GLU A 472 -21.71 4.28 4.66
N GLN A 473 -21.69 4.81 5.89
CA GLN A 473 -22.32 6.08 6.23
C GLN A 473 -21.68 7.26 5.52
N GLU A 474 -20.36 7.21 5.32
CA GLU A 474 -19.65 8.20 4.51
C GLU A 474 -20.16 8.26 3.08
N ALA A 475 -20.29 7.11 2.43
CA ALA A 475 -20.77 7.03 1.05
C ALA A 475 -22.18 7.65 0.92
N TYR A 476 -23.06 7.36 1.88
CA TYR A 476 -24.39 7.94 1.92
C TYR A 476 -24.37 9.47 2.08
N ILE A 477 -23.65 9.98 3.10
CA ILE A 477 -23.56 11.43 3.37
C ILE A 477 -22.98 12.17 2.16
N VAL A 478 -21.94 11.61 1.53
CA VAL A 478 -21.33 12.18 0.32
C VAL A 478 -22.32 12.16 -0.85
N GLY A 479 -23.03 11.04 -1.04
CA GLY A 479 -24.05 10.92 -2.09
C GLY A 479 -25.18 11.95 -1.97
N GLN A 480 -25.48 12.42 -0.75
CA GLN A 480 -26.49 13.44 -0.46
C GLN A 480 -25.91 14.86 -0.36
N ALA A 481 -24.58 15.04 -0.44
CA ALA A 481 -23.94 16.35 -0.30
C ALA A 481 -24.30 17.35 -1.44
N GLY A 482 -24.84 16.86 -2.55
CA GLY A 482 -25.31 17.68 -3.67
C GLY A 482 -26.74 18.20 -3.55
N ARG A 483 -27.46 17.98 -2.45
CA ARG A 483 -28.84 18.45 -2.24
C ARG A 483 -28.91 19.97 -1.99
N PRO A 484 -30.01 20.65 -2.30
CA PRO A 484 -30.16 22.08 -2.06
C PRO A 484 -29.87 22.47 -0.61
N GLY A 485 -28.92 23.40 -0.41
CA GLY A 485 -28.56 23.90 0.90
C GLY A 485 -27.84 22.90 1.82
N ALA A 486 -27.38 21.77 1.29
CA ALA A 486 -26.59 20.82 2.06
C ALA A 486 -25.21 21.44 2.43
N VAL A 487 -24.84 21.32 3.71
CA VAL A 487 -23.51 21.70 4.22
C VAL A 487 -22.83 20.46 4.71
N THR A 488 -21.74 20.07 4.05
CA THR A 488 -20.97 18.88 4.40
C THR A 488 -19.53 19.26 4.73
N ILE A 489 -19.05 18.88 5.91
CA ILE A 489 -17.66 19.04 6.32
C ILE A 489 -16.98 17.69 6.16
N ALA A 490 -15.88 17.64 5.42
CA ALA A 490 -15.14 16.42 5.16
C ALA A 490 -13.64 16.62 5.42
N THR A 491 -13.00 15.63 6.03
CA THR A 491 -11.53 15.56 5.99
C THR A 491 -11.08 15.10 4.61
N ASN A 492 -9.81 15.35 4.27
CA ASN A 492 -9.21 15.13 2.94
C ASN A 492 -9.64 13.86 2.22
N MET A 493 -9.61 12.74 2.96
CA MET A 493 -9.76 11.41 2.39
C MET A 493 -11.20 10.89 2.46
N ALA A 494 -12.06 11.55 3.24
CA ALA A 494 -13.43 11.09 3.44
C ALA A 494 -14.25 11.15 2.14
N GLY A 495 -14.93 10.06 1.84
CA GLY A 495 -15.80 9.93 0.66
C GLY A 495 -15.06 9.90 -0.69
N ARG A 496 -13.76 9.54 -0.71
CA ARG A 496 -13.03 9.31 -1.97
C ARG A 496 -13.63 8.14 -2.75
N GLY A 497 -13.67 8.23 -4.08
CA GLY A 497 -14.30 7.23 -4.94
C GLY A 497 -15.83 7.27 -4.98
N THR A 498 -16.48 8.12 -4.14
CA THR A 498 -17.93 8.33 -4.19
C THR A 498 -18.26 9.60 -4.95
N ASP A 499 -19.20 9.50 -5.87
CA ASP A 499 -19.65 10.63 -6.69
C ASP A 499 -20.69 11.50 -5.97
N ILE A 500 -20.53 12.83 -6.05
CA ILE A 500 -21.50 13.79 -5.56
C ILE A 500 -22.41 14.17 -6.73
N LYS A 501 -23.62 13.61 -6.75
CA LYS A 501 -24.63 13.94 -7.74
C LYS A 501 -25.41 15.18 -7.28
N LEU A 502 -25.57 16.17 -8.16
CA LEU A 502 -26.39 17.34 -7.87
C LEU A 502 -27.84 16.93 -7.75
N GLY A 503 -28.54 17.37 -6.69
CA GLY A 503 -29.87 16.94 -6.30
C GLY A 503 -29.90 15.75 -5.34
N GLY A 504 -28.82 14.95 -5.28
CA GLY A 504 -28.67 13.76 -4.43
C GLY A 504 -28.61 12.44 -5.23
N ASN A 505 -28.56 11.32 -4.53
CA ASN A 505 -28.49 9.97 -5.10
C ASN A 505 -29.81 9.22 -4.84
N ALA A 506 -30.53 8.83 -5.90
CA ALA A 506 -31.83 8.17 -5.82
C ALA A 506 -31.76 6.78 -5.20
N GLU A 507 -30.72 5.98 -5.56
CA GLU A 507 -30.56 4.61 -5.08
C GLU A 507 -30.32 4.58 -3.58
N MET A 508 -29.45 5.47 -3.09
CA MET A 508 -29.14 5.59 -1.66
C MET A 508 -30.35 6.09 -0.85
N ARG A 509 -31.14 7.03 -1.42
CA ARG A 509 -32.37 7.46 -0.78
C ARG A 509 -33.42 6.35 -0.72
N LEU A 510 -33.54 5.57 -1.78
CA LEU A 510 -34.46 4.43 -1.80
C LEU A 510 -34.14 3.41 -0.71
N GLN A 511 -32.84 3.10 -0.52
CA GLN A 511 -32.40 2.17 0.54
C GLN A 511 -32.71 2.66 1.95
N GLU A 512 -32.73 3.98 2.18
CA GLU A 512 -33.03 4.55 3.51
C GLU A 512 -34.53 4.76 3.73
N GLU A 513 -35.26 5.24 2.70
CA GLU A 513 -36.65 5.65 2.82
C GLU A 513 -37.63 4.49 2.66
N VAL A 514 -37.21 3.36 2.07
CA VAL A 514 -38.08 2.22 1.75
C VAL A 514 -37.60 0.96 2.46
N ASP A 515 -38.51 0.26 3.11
CA ASP A 515 -38.23 -1.01 3.76
C ASP A 515 -37.68 -2.03 2.74
N PRO A 516 -36.55 -2.70 2.99
CA PRO A 516 -36.01 -3.74 2.11
C PRO A 516 -36.98 -4.88 1.80
N GLU A 517 -37.95 -5.14 2.68
CA GLU A 517 -38.96 -6.18 2.51
C GLU A 517 -40.24 -5.69 1.73
N ALA A 518 -40.25 -4.42 1.29
CA ALA A 518 -41.36 -3.88 0.54
C ALA A 518 -41.52 -4.58 -0.82
N THR A 519 -42.77 -4.53 -1.37
CA THR A 519 -43.04 -5.17 -2.66
C THR A 519 -42.31 -4.49 -3.83
N PRO A 520 -41.93 -5.22 -4.90
CA PRO A 520 -41.26 -4.63 -6.06
C PRO A 520 -42.02 -3.47 -6.70
N GLU A 521 -43.35 -3.50 -6.62
CA GLU A 521 -44.21 -2.39 -7.12
C GLU A 521 -44.07 -1.14 -6.24
N THR A 522 -43.95 -1.31 -4.92
CA THR A 522 -43.74 -0.20 -3.99
C THR A 522 -42.36 0.40 -4.21
N HIS A 523 -41.29 -0.44 -4.33
CA HIS A 523 -39.95 0.01 -4.64
C HIS A 523 -39.92 0.84 -5.92
N LYS A 524 -40.52 0.36 -7.00
CA LYS A 524 -40.55 1.08 -8.28
C LYS A 524 -41.27 2.42 -8.17
N LYS A 525 -42.40 2.47 -7.47
CA LYS A 525 -43.23 3.68 -7.32
C LYS A 525 -42.49 4.74 -6.47
N GLU A 526 -41.86 4.31 -5.40
CA GLU A 526 -41.04 5.21 -4.55
C GLU A 526 -39.79 5.68 -5.28
N PHE A 527 -39.13 4.83 -6.05
CA PHE A 527 -38.01 5.22 -6.89
C PHE A 527 -38.37 6.31 -7.90
N GLU A 528 -39.50 6.15 -8.63
CA GLU A 528 -40.01 7.16 -9.57
C GLU A 528 -40.37 8.49 -8.87
N ARG A 529 -40.87 8.45 -7.63
CA ARG A 529 -41.12 9.64 -6.80
C ARG A 529 -39.81 10.34 -6.46
N ILE A 530 -38.83 9.56 -5.94
CA ILE A 530 -37.53 10.07 -5.53
C ILE A 530 -36.77 10.68 -6.73
N GLU A 531 -36.81 10.05 -7.89
CA GLU A 531 -36.18 10.59 -9.10
C GLU A 531 -36.76 11.96 -9.50
N LYS A 532 -38.08 12.14 -9.44
CA LYS A 532 -38.71 13.43 -9.73
C LYS A 532 -38.28 14.52 -8.74
N GLU A 533 -38.24 14.19 -7.45
CA GLU A 533 -37.77 15.12 -6.42
C GLU A 533 -36.33 15.53 -6.67
N ILE A 534 -35.44 14.57 -6.99
CA ILE A 534 -34.04 14.82 -7.29
C ILE A 534 -33.88 15.68 -8.55
N GLU A 535 -34.73 15.50 -9.55
CA GLU A 535 -34.69 16.32 -10.76
C GLU A 535 -35.08 17.78 -10.50
N GLU A 536 -36.05 18.03 -9.60
CA GLU A 536 -36.41 19.36 -9.12
C GLU A 536 -35.29 19.96 -8.26
N ASP A 537 -34.75 19.20 -7.32
CA ASP A 537 -33.62 19.59 -6.48
C ASP A 537 -32.40 19.95 -7.35
N LYS A 538 -32.09 19.14 -8.37
CA LYS A 538 -31.00 19.40 -9.31
C LYS A 538 -31.17 20.73 -10.06
N LYS A 539 -32.35 21.05 -10.54
CA LYS A 539 -32.63 22.34 -11.19
C LYS A 539 -32.35 23.51 -10.25
N GLN A 540 -32.81 23.40 -9.00
CA GLN A 540 -32.58 24.43 -7.98
C GLN A 540 -31.12 24.62 -7.69
N VAL A 541 -30.34 23.53 -7.58
CA VAL A 541 -28.87 23.57 -7.34
C VAL A 541 -28.13 24.17 -8.53
N LEU A 542 -28.53 23.84 -9.76
CA LEU A 542 -27.95 24.42 -10.97
C LEU A 542 -28.15 25.93 -11.06
N GLU A 543 -29.37 26.41 -10.75
CA GLU A 543 -29.68 27.84 -10.67
C GLU A 543 -28.90 28.56 -9.57
N ALA A 544 -28.64 27.89 -8.44
CA ALA A 544 -27.82 28.40 -7.35
C ALA A 544 -26.32 28.45 -7.67
N GLY A 545 -25.85 27.87 -8.79
CA GLY A 545 -24.46 27.85 -9.25
C GLY A 545 -23.71 26.54 -8.99
N GLY A 546 -24.41 25.44 -8.71
CA GLY A 546 -23.83 24.13 -8.50
C GLY A 546 -23.14 23.98 -7.13
N LEU A 547 -22.34 22.93 -6.97
CA LEU A 547 -21.64 22.64 -5.72
C LEU A 547 -20.49 23.63 -5.48
N TYR A 548 -20.45 24.23 -4.28
CA TYR A 548 -19.35 25.09 -3.85
C TYR A 548 -18.34 24.32 -2.98
N ILE A 549 -17.07 24.34 -3.33
CA ILE A 549 -15.98 23.76 -2.57
C ILE A 549 -15.27 24.83 -1.76
N ILE A 550 -15.16 24.62 -0.47
CA ILE A 550 -14.38 25.47 0.44
C ILE A 550 -13.20 24.65 0.96
N GLY A 551 -11.98 25.07 0.70
CA GLY A 551 -10.79 24.56 1.37
C GLY A 551 -10.46 25.44 2.56
N THR A 552 -10.34 24.89 3.77
CA THR A 552 -9.99 25.65 4.98
C THR A 552 -8.51 25.93 5.09
N GLU A 553 -7.70 25.20 4.34
CA GLU A 553 -6.23 25.34 4.23
C GLU A 553 -5.76 24.71 2.92
N ARG A 554 -4.51 25.02 2.52
CA ARG A 554 -3.81 24.25 1.51
C ARG A 554 -3.21 22.99 2.14
N HIS A 555 -3.29 21.91 1.43
CA HIS A 555 -2.68 20.65 1.84
C HIS A 555 -1.19 20.62 1.51
N GLU A 556 -0.46 19.68 2.07
CA GLU A 556 0.96 19.47 1.77
C GLU A 556 1.22 19.13 0.29
N SER A 557 0.23 18.58 -0.41
CA SER A 557 0.32 18.24 -1.82
C SER A 557 -0.76 18.96 -2.64
N ARG A 558 -0.33 19.57 -3.78
CA ARG A 558 -1.23 20.21 -4.77
C ARG A 558 -2.26 19.22 -5.33
N ARG A 559 -1.89 17.96 -5.37
CA ARG A 559 -2.74 16.88 -5.83
C ARG A 559 -4.02 16.75 -4.97
N ILE A 560 -3.89 16.81 -3.66
CA ILE A 560 -5.01 16.74 -2.71
C ILE A 560 -5.93 17.95 -2.89
N ASP A 561 -5.38 19.14 -3.06
CA ASP A 561 -6.17 20.36 -3.37
C ASP A 561 -6.97 20.19 -4.67
N ASN A 562 -6.34 19.63 -5.71
CA ASN A 562 -7.00 19.38 -6.99
C ASN A 562 -8.07 18.29 -6.89
N GLN A 563 -7.89 17.25 -6.05
CA GLN A 563 -8.91 16.25 -5.77
C GLN A 563 -10.14 16.86 -5.07
N LEU A 564 -9.90 17.75 -4.10
CA LEU A 564 -10.97 18.46 -3.42
C LEU A 564 -11.76 19.33 -4.41
N ARG A 565 -11.07 20.15 -5.22
CA ARG A 565 -11.70 20.95 -6.29
C ARG A 565 -12.47 20.08 -7.29
N GLY A 566 -11.91 18.92 -7.64
CA GLY A 566 -12.49 17.98 -8.61
C GLY A 566 -13.81 17.34 -8.19
N ARG A 567 -14.26 17.56 -6.95
CA ARG A 567 -15.59 17.10 -6.51
C ARG A 567 -16.72 17.94 -7.05
N SER A 568 -16.43 19.13 -7.57
CA SER A 568 -17.39 20.06 -8.17
C SER A 568 -17.12 20.30 -9.66
N GLY A 569 -18.12 20.71 -10.42
CA GLY A 569 -18.00 21.03 -11.85
C GLY A 569 -17.77 19.81 -12.72
N ARG A 570 -18.51 18.72 -12.48
CA ARG A 570 -18.39 17.45 -13.20
C ARG A 570 -19.29 17.46 -14.44
N GLN A 571 -18.83 16.84 -15.52
CA GLN A 571 -19.57 16.69 -16.77
C GLN A 571 -20.22 17.99 -17.29
N GLY A 572 -19.53 19.13 -17.12
CA GLY A 572 -20.02 20.43 -17.54
C GLY A 572 -20.99 21.12 -16.59
N ASP A 573 -21.30 20.53 -15.44
CA ASP A 573 -22.11 21.19 -14.41
C ASP A 573 -21.38 22.46 -13.89
N PRO A 574 -22.11 23.52 -13.52
CA PRO A 574 -21.53 24.67 -12.84
C PRO A 574 -21.03 24.30 -11.46
N GLY A 575 -20.12 25.09 -10.94
CA GLY A 575 -19.56 24.92 -9.61
C GLY A 575 -18.55 25.99 -9.28
N ALA A 576 -18.09 26.00 -8.06
CA ALA A 576 -17.07 26.94 -7.60
C ALA A 576 -16.11 26.31 -6.61
N SER A 577 -14.88 26.84 -6.52
CA SER A 577 -13.96 26.48 -5.47
C SER A 577 -13.20 27.71 -4.96
N MET A 578 -12.93 27.75 -3.66
CA MET A 578 -12.14 28.77 -3.00
C MET A 578 -11.39 28.20 -1.79
N PHE A 579 -10.15 28.63 -1.58
CA PHE A 579 -9.38 28.31 -0.40
C PHE A 579 -9.25 29.52 0.52
N PHE A 580 -9.45 29.31 1.80
CA PHE A 580 -9.30 30.27 2.87
C PHE A 580 -8.07 29.91 3.68
N LEU A 581 -7.12 30.82 3.76
CA LEU A 581 -5.81 30.59 4.35
C LEU A 581 -5.54 31.59 5.48
N SER A 582 -4.71 31.18 6.42
CA SER A 582 -4.16 32.06 7.45
C SER A 582 -2.63 31.98 7.46
N VAL A 583 -1.97 33.06 7.87
CA VAL A 583 -0.52 33.06 8.12
C VAL A 583 -0.15 32.05 9.19
N GLU A 584 -1.09 31.76 10.09
CA GLU A 584 -0.93 30.81 11.19
C GLU A 584 -1.12 29.34 10.77
N ASP A 585 -1.57 29.05 9.53
CA ASP A 585 -1.68 27.70 9.01
C ASP A 585 -0.30 27.03 8.93
N ASP A 586 -0.23 25.74 9.24
CA ASP A 586 1.04 25.01 9.36
C ASP A 586 1.93 25.10 8.12
N LEU A 587 1.35 24.93 6.93
CA LEU A 587 2.10 25.05 5.67
C LEU A 587 2.70 26.48 5.50
N MET A 588 1.95 27.50 5.89
CA MET A 588 2.37 28.88 5.81
C MET A 588 3.50 29.19 6.80
N ARG A 589 3.32 28.75 8.05
CA ARG A 589 4.28 28.94 9.14
C ARG A 589 5.62 28.26 8.85
N ILE A 590 5.61 27.01 8.35
CA ILE A 590 6.82 26.21 8.15
C ILE A 590 7.60 26.67 6.89
N PHE A 591 6.91 27.01 5.80
CA PHE A 591 7.56 27.18 4.50
C PHE A 591 7.55 28.62 3.95
N ALA A 592 6.72 29.50 4.48
CA ALA A 592 6.56 30.89 3.99
C ALA A 592 6.69 31.95 5.09
N GLY A 593 6.85 31.60 6.38
CA GLY A 593 6.74 32.45 7.56
C GLY A 593 7.49 33.78 7.42
N ASP A 594 8.83 33.74 7.31
CA ASP A 594 9.66 34.96 7.31
C ASP A 594 9.38 35.91 6.14
N LYS A 595 9.08 35.37 4.96
CA LYS A 595 8.82 36.17 3.76
C LYS A 595 7.43 36.78 3.74
N LEU A 596 6.49 36.05 4.30
CA LEU A 596 5.08 36.44 4.34
C LEU A 596 4.82 37.44 5.49
N GLU A 597 5.43 37.21 6.67
CA GLU A 597 5.41 38.16 7.77
C GLU A 597 6.06 39.49 7.36
N ALA A 598 7.17 39.46 6.63
CA ALA A 598 7.80 40.65 6.07
C ALA A 598 6.91 41.37 5.03
N LEU A 599 6.12 40.61 4.27
CA LEU A 599 5.19 41.15 3.26
C LEU A 599 3.94 41.76 3.92
N LEU A 600 3.38 41.09 4.93
CA LEU A 600 2.18 41.52 5.66
C LEU A 600 2.49 42.56 6.75
N GLY A 601 3.68 42.52 7.35
CA GLY A 601 4.18 43.53 8.31
C GLY A 601 4.56 44.84 7.70
N SER A 602 4.74 44.91 6.38
CA SER A 602 4.95 46.18 5.71
C SER A 602 3.63 46.95 5.60
N ASN A 603 3.49 48.09 6.30
CA ASN A 603 2.36 49.03 6.21
C ASN A 603 2.01 49.50 4.77
N LYS A 604 2.68 48.96 3.77
CA LYS A 604 2.48 49.28 2.34
C LYS A 604 1.25 48.58 1.72
N LEU A 605 0.70 47.57 2.37
CA LEU A 605 -0.46 46.82 1.84
C LEU A 605 -1.83 47.35 2.31
N GLY A 606 -1.86 48.26 3.30
CA GLY A 606 -3.09 48.99 3.69
C GLY A 606 -4.29 48.12 4.08
N LEU A 607 -4.08 46.84 4.47
CA LEU A 607 -5.16 45.94 4.84
C LEU A 607 -5.81 46.40 6.14
N GLU A 608 -7.11 46.67 6.10
CA GLU A 608 -7.95 46.86 7.30
C GLU A 608 -8.15 45.53 8.04
N ASP A 609 -8.52 45.63 9.33
CA ASP A 609 -8.80 44.39 10.11
C ASP A 609 -10.01 43.68 9.49
N GLY A 610 -9.81 42.38 9.11
CA GLY A 610 -10.81 41.54 8.49
C GLY A 610 -10.76 41.49 6.96
N GLU A 611 -9.93 42.30 6.29
CA GLU A 611 -9.73 42.17 4.85
C GLU A 611 -8.81 41.02 4.48
N ALA A 612 -9.19 40.30 3.43
CA ALA A 612 -8.40 39.23 2.85
C ALA A 612 -7.40 39.79 1.84
N LEU A 613 -6.20 39.25 1.85
CA LEU A 613 -5.21 39.51 0.79
C LEU A 613 -5.48 38.54 -0.37
N GLU A 614 -5.85 39.08 -1.51
CA GLU A 614 -6.03 38.35 -2.77
C GLU A 614 -4.93 38.78 -3.76
N HIS A 615 -3.93 37.94 -3.99
CA HIS A 615 -2.87 38.29 -4.94
C HIS A 615 -2.27 37.03 -5.60
N PRO A 616 -2.22 36.97 -6.95
CA PRO A 616 -1.72 35.80 -7.68
C PRO A 616 -0.27 35.38 -7.35
N LEU A 617 0.57 36.33 -6.88
CA LEU A 617 1.94 36.01 -6.47
C LEU A 617 2.00 35.11 -5.24
N ILE A 618 1.00 35.19 -4.36
CA ILE A 618 1.00 34.44 -3.13
C ILE A 618 0.60 32.99 -3.42
N SER A 619 -0.42 32.78 -4.27
CA SER A 619 -0.76 31.45 -4.77
C SER A 619 0.46 30.73 -5.40
N LYS A 620 1.30 31.47 -6.15
CA LYS A 620 2.54 30.91 -6.71
C LYS A 620 3.62 30.63 -5.66
N LEU A 621 3.68 31.39 -4.57
CA LEU A 621 4.58 31.07 -3.46
C LEU A 621 4.16 29.81 -2.74
N LEU A 622 2.86 29.64 -2.52
CA LEU A 622 2.29 28.42 -1.91
C LEU A 622 2.53 27.19 -2.79
N GLU A 623 2.28 27.29 -4.10
CA GLU A 623 2.59 26.21 -5.03
C GLU A 623 4.05 25.77 -4.98
N ARG A 624 4.99 26.74 -4.81
CA ARG A 624 6.41 26.42 -4.65
C ARG A 624 6.71 25.76 -3.29
N ALA A 625 6.03 26.18 -2.23
CA ALA A 625 6.15 25.56 -0.93
C ALA A 625 5.66 24.12 -0.96
N GLN A 626 4.46 23.89 -1.53
CA GLN A 626 3.93 22.55 -1.75
C GLN A 626 4.87 21.67 -2.59
N ALA A 627 5.40 22.20 -3.70
CA ALA A 627 6.35 21.46 -4.53
C ALA A 627 7.62 21.05 -3.77
N LYS A 628 8.07 21.85 -2.80
CA LYS A 628 9.22 21.51 -1.94
C LYS A 628 8.87 20.37 -0.97
N VAL A 629 7.67 20.39 -0.38
CA VAL A 629 7.18 19.33 0.50
C VAL A 629 6.99 18.03 -0.28
N GLU A 630 6.37 18.10 -1.47
CA GLU A 630 6.20 16.97 -2.39
C GLU A 630 7.56 16.32 -2.72
N SER A 631 8.58 17.14 -3.04
CA SER A 631 9.94 16.65 -3.30
C SER A 631 10.55 15.96 -2.07
N MET A 632 10.39 16.52 -0.88
CA MET A 632 10.89 15.91 0.36
C MET A 632 10.22 14.55 0.63
N HIS A 633 8.91 14.46 0.46
CA HIS A 633 8.19 13.20 0.62
C HIS A 633 8.59 12.16 -0.44
N PHE A 634 8.86 12.61 -1.67
CA PHE A 634 9.39 11.73 -2.71
C PHE A 634 10.76 11.16 -2.33
N ASP A 635 11.68 11.99 -1.82
CA ASP A 635 12.99 11.55 -1.37
C ASP A 635 12.89 10.53 -0.22
N VAL A 636 11.96 10.74 0.72
CA VAL A 636 11.68 9.76 1.80
C VAL A 636 11.22 8.42 1.22
N ARG A 637 10.22 8.41 0.32
CA ARG A 637 9.75 7.17 -0.33
C ARG A 637 10.84 6.50 -1.16
N LYS A 638 11.67 7.28 -1.86
CA LYS A 638 12.80 6.77 -2.64
C LYS A 638 13.85 6.12 -1.76
N ASN A 639 14.14 6.68 -0.59
CA ASN A 639 15.08 6.08 0.35
C ASN A 639 14.52 4.79 0.95
N LEU A 640 13.23 4.77 1.35
CA LEU A 640 12.58 3.55 1.80
C LEU A 640 12.70 2.43 0.74
N LEU A 641 12.45 2.78 -0.52
CA LEU A 641 12.53 1.82 -1.62
C LEU A 641 13.96 1.28 -1.83
N LYS A 642 14.98 2.13 -1.72
CA LYS A 642 16.38 1.67 -1.86
C LYS A 642 16.75 0.59 -0.85
N PHE A 643 16.27 0.70 0.39
CA PHE A 643 16.48 -0.33 1.39
C PHE A 643 15.69 -1.61 1.07
N ASP A 644 14.43 -1.47 0.66
CA ASP A 644 13.62 -2.63 0.31
C ASP A 644 14.06 -3.30 -1.00
N ASP A 645 14.66 -2.58 -1.94
CA ASP A 645 15.17 -3.17 -3.20
C ASP A 645 16.26 -4.23 -2.92
N VAL A 646 17.14 -4.01 -1.94
CA VAL A 646 18.13 -5.00 -1.53
C VAL A 646 17.46 -6.26 -0.96
N MET A 647 16.48 -6.07 -0.08
CA MET A 647 15.69 -7.17 0.47
C MET A 647 14.82 -7.84 -0.61
N ASN A 648 14.36 -7.09 -1.59
CA ASN A 648 13.48 -7.59 -2.64
C ASN A 648 14.17 -8.59 -3.57
N ASP A 649 15.42 -8.37 -3.90
CA ASP A 649 16.19 -9.31 -4.72
C ASP A 649 16.42 -10.64 -3.97
N GLN A 650 16.72 -10.56 -2.68
CA GLN A 650 16.84 -11.72 -1.81
C GLN A 650 15.48 -12.43 -1.64
N ARG A 651 14.39 -11.68 -1.43
CA ARG A 651 13.02 -12.19 -1.32
C ARG A 651 12.61 -12.96 -2.58
N LYS A 652 12.88 -12.42 -3.76
CA LYS A 652 12.62 -13.10 -5.03
C LYS A 652 13.34 -14.43 -5.11
N ALA A 653 14.64 -14.45 -4.82
CA ALA A 653 15.45 -15.66 -4.86
C ALA A 653 14.89 -16.74 -3.90
N ILE A 654 14.57 -16.37 -2.65
CA ILE A 654 14.00 -17.29 -1.67
C ILE A 654 12.60 -17.80 -2.10
N TYR A 655 11.73 -16.92 -2.59
CA TYR A 655 10.38 -17.31 -3.01
C TYR A 655 10.41 -18.17 -4.29
N GLU A 656 11.33 -17.94 -5.21
CA GLU A 656 11.56 -18.79 -6.38
C GLU A 656 12.05 -20.17 -5.96
N GLN A 657 13.06 -20.26 -5.09
CA GLN A 657 13.53 -21.53 -4.54
C GLN A 657 12.43 -22.31 -3.82
N ARG A 658 11.61 -21.61 -3.02
CA ARG A 658 10.46 -22.24 -2.36
C ARG A 658 9.47 -22.83 -3.37
N ARG A 659 9.18 -22.11 -4.45
CA ARG A 659 8.29 -22.62 -5.52
C ARG A 659 8.89 -23.82 -6.21
N GLU A 660 10.16 -23.79 -6.57
CA GLU A 660 10.86 -24.93 -7.17
C GLU A 660 10.80 -26.16 -6.28
N ILE A 661 11.06 -26.01 -4.98
CA ILE A 661 10.93 -27.09 -4.00
C ILE A 661 9.48 -27.61 -3.94
N MET A 662 8.48 -26.72 -3.91
CA MET A 662 7.07 -27.12 -3.87
C MET A 662 6.59 -27.81 -5.15
N ASP A 663 7.09 -27.38 -6.31
CA ASP A 663 6.69 -27.91 -7.63
C ASP A 663 7.36 -29.25 -7.95
N SER A 664 8.58 -29.47 -7.47
CA SER A 664 9.35 -30.69 -7.72
C SER A 664 8.65 -31.92 -7.13
N GLU A 665 8.56 -33.01 -7.86
CA GLU A 665 8.05 -34.29 -7.33
C GLU A 665 8.97 -34.83 -6.23
N SER A 666 10.28 -34.69 -6.39
CA SER A 666 11.31 -35.10 -5.44
C SER A 666 12.43 -34.07 -5.39
N ILE A 667 12.96 -33.84 -4.20
CA ILE A 667 14.18 -33.04 -3.96
C ILE A 667 15.35 -33.93 -3.52
N GLU A 668 15.29 -35.21 -3.88
CA GLU A 668 16.30 -36.21 -3.47
C GLU A 668 17.71 -35.80 -3.82
N ASP A 669 17.94 -35.37 -5.07
CA ASP A 669 19.27 -34.98 -5.54
C ASP A 669 19.79 -33.78 -4.74
N LEU A 670 18.93 -32.79 -4.48
CA LEU A 670 19.29 -31.62 -3.66
C LEU A 670 19.69 -32.03 -2.23
N VAL A 671 18.94 -32.94 -1.61
CA VAL A 671 19.23 -33.43 -0.24
C VAL A 671 20.52 -34.25 -0.22
N ILE A 672 20.78 -35.07 -1.26
CA ILE A 672 22.04 -35.81 -1.44
C ILE A 672 23.21 -34.84 -1.54
N ASP A 673 23.12 -33.85 -2.42
CA ASP A 673 24.20 -32.85 -2.62
C ASP A 673 24.49 -32.08 -1.34
N MET A 674 23.45 -31.59 -0.64
CA MET A 674 23.62 -30.90 0.66
C MET A 674 24.33 -31.80 1.69
N ARG A 675 23.94 -33.06 1.79
CA ARG A 675 24.52 -34.00 2.74
C ARG A 675 25.99 -34.31 2.40
N HIS A 676 26.29 -34.55 1.13
CA HIS A 676 27.65 -34.79 0.67
C HIS A 676 28.53 -33.57 0.90
N GLN A 677 28.00 -32.35 0.67
CA GLN A 677 28.76 -31.12 0.96
C GLN A 677 29.08 -30.97 2.45
N VAL A 678 28.07 -31.22 3.33
CA VAL A 678 28.30 -31.19 4.79
C VAL A 678 29.34 -32.19 5.23
N ILE A 679 29.36 -33.40 4.64
CA ILE A 679 30.38 -34.41 4.92
C ILE A 679 31.78 -33.91 4.48
N ASP A 680 31.87 -33.39 3.27
CA ASP A 680 33.14 -32.88 2.71
C ASP A 680 33.70 -31.72 3.58
N ASP A 681 32.83 -30.76 3.95
CA ASP A 681 33.21 -29.63 4.81
C ASP A 681 33.64 -30.11 6.23
N THR A 682 32.94 -31.11 6.80
CA THR A 682 33.28 -31.66 8.11
C THR A 682 34.63 -32.37 8.08
N VAL A 683 34.89 -33.14 7.03
CA VAL A 683 36.18 -33.80 6.85
C VAL A 683 37.28 -32.79 6.65
N LYS A 684 37.11 -31.77 5.81
CA LYS A 684 38.09 -30.71 5.57
C LYS A 684 38.43 -29.90 6.83
N ALA A 685 37.45 -29.72 7.72
CA ALA A 685 37.66 -29.00 8.98
C ALA A 685 38.54 -29.80 9.97
N THR A 686 38.53 -31.12 9.91
CA THR A 686 39.24 -32.03 10.83
C THR A 686 40.47 -32.70 10.19
N ILE A 687 40.44 -32.87 8.89
CA ILE A 687 41.52 -33.46 8.08
C ILE A 687 41.96 -32.42 7.06
N PRO A 688 43.14 -31.73 7.27
CA PRO A 688 43.63 -30.78 6.27
C PRO A 688 43.93 -31.47 4.94
N PRO A 689 43.50 -30.88 3.79
CA PRO A 689 43.68 -31.49 2.48
C PRO A 689 45.14 -31.83 2.18
N GLY A 690 45.40 -33.08 1.75
CA GLY A 690 46.74 -33.55 1.41
C GLY A 690 47.64 -33.80 2.62
N SER A 691 47.12 -33.81 3.85
CA SER A 691 47.86 -34.13 5.06
C SER A 691 48.05 -35.66 5.27
N TYR A 692 49.06 -36.04 6.03
CA TYR A 692 49.29 -37.44 6.40
C TYR A 692 48.37 -37.85 7.56
N PRO A 693 48.00 -39.16 7.66
CA PRO A 693 47.08 -39.66 8.70
C PRO A 693 47.50 -39.34 10.14
N GLU A 694 48.80 -39.13 10.41
CA GLU A 694 49.30 -38.73 11.74
C GLU A 694 48.94 -37.29 12.13
N GLN A 695 48.51 -36.49 11.16
CA GLN A 695 48.09 -35.08 11.36
C GLN A 695 46.59 -34.92 11.44
N TRP A 696 45.83 -36.02 11.27
CA TRP A 696 44.35 -35.99 11.23
C TRP A 696 43.78 -35.96 12.63
N ASP A 697 42.77 -35.08 12.83
CA ASP A 697 41.97 -35.07 14.08
C ASP A 697 40.79 -36.06 13.95
N VAL A 698 41.14 -37.33 14.07
CA VAL A 698 40.21 -38.47 13.86
C VAL A 698 39.14 -38.53 14.93
N ASP A 699 39.43 -38.13 16.16
CA ASP A 699 38.49 -38.16 17.28
C ASP A 699 37.44 -37.10 17.15
N SER A 700 37.82 -35.87 16.73
CA SER A 700 36.86 -34.81 16.40
C SER A 700 35.98 -35.17 15.21
N LEU A 701 36.57 -35.76 14.15
CA LEU A 701 35.79 -36.20 12.99
C LEU A 701 34.76 -37.28 13.37
N HIS A 702 35.17 -38.25 14.20
CA HIS A 702 34.26 -39.30 14.68
C HIS A 702 33.09 -38.70 15.47
N THR A 703 33.39 -37.78 16.38
CA THR A 703 32.37 -37.08 17.18
C THR A 703 31.42 -36.27 16.32
N GLU A 704 31.91 -35.54 15.33
CA GLU A 704 31.09 -34.76 14.40
C GLU A 704 30.22 -35.65 13.49
N CYS A 705 30.76 -36.74 12.97
CA CYS A 705 29.98 -37.71 12.20
C CYS A 705 28.84 -38.32 13.03
N GLN A 706 29.13 -38.65 14.30
CA GLN A 706 28.08 -39.16 15.19
C GLN A 706 27.03 -38.11 15.50
N ARG A 707 27.44 -36.87 15.71
CA ARG A 707 26.52 -35.73 15.97
C ARG A 707 25.68 -35.39 14.77
N LEU A 708 26.28 -35.22 13.58
CA LEU A 708 25.60 -34.74 12.36
C LEU A 708 24.86 -35.84 11.63
N LEU A 709 25.47 -36.99 11.46
CA LEU A 709 24.90 -38.10 10.67
C LEU A 709 24.25 -39.17 11.55
N GLY A 710 24.49 -39.14 12.85
CA GLY A 710 24.04 -40.17 13.81
C GLY A 710 24.60 -41.56 13.50
N ILE A 711 25.80 -41.65 12.93
CA ILE A 711 26.47 -42.90 12.52
C ILE A 711 27.72 -43.08 13.34
N ASP A 712 27.89 -44.25 13.91
CA ASP A 712 29.12 -44.66 14.59
C ASP A 712 30.05 -45.31 13.56
N LEU A 713 31.04 -44.54 13.11
CA LEU A 713 31.94 -44.91 12.02
C LEU A 713 33.35 -45.30 12.58
N PRO A 714 33.96 -46.37 12.07
CA PRO A 714 35.28 -46.83 12.54
C PRO A 714 36.42 -45.98 11.92
N ILE A 715 36.36 -44.66 12.01
CA ILE A 715 37.27 -43.71 11.34
C ILE A 715 38.72 -43.94 11.83
N GLN A 716 38.91 -44.24 13.10
CA GLN A 716 40.23 -44.56 13.68
C GLN A 716 40.88 -45.77 13.03
N LYS A 717 40.06 -46.81 12.66
CA LYS A 717 40.58 -47.97 11.94
C LYS A 717 40.93 -47.62 10.50
N TRP A 718 40.11 -46.82 9.84
CA TRP A 718 40.40 -46.36 8.48
C TRP A 718 41.67 -45.55 8.39
N ALA A 719 41.92 -44.66 9.36
CA ALA A 719 43.15 -43.85 9.42
C ALA A 719 44.42 -44.66 9.62
N GLN A 720 44.33 -45.90 10.08
CA GLN A 720 45.48 -46.82 10.27
C GLN A 720 45.77 -47.68 9.02
N GLU A 721 44.94 -47.59 7.98
CA GLU A 721 45.15 -48.35 6.74
C GLU A 721 46.35 -47.76 5.96
N GLU A 722 47.22 -48.62 5.45
CA GLU A 722 48.41 -48.19 4.73
C GLU A 722 48.04 -47.55 3.39
N GLY A 723 48.43 -46.27 3.20
CA GLY A 723 48.17 -45.54 1.96
C GLY A 723 46.83 -44.88 1.88
N ILE A 724 46.03 -44.78 2.97
CA ILE A 724 44.71 -44.09 3.00
C ILE A 724 44.89 -42.61 2.69
N ALA A 725 43.98 -42.06 1.85
CA ALA A 725 43.94 -40.67 1.50
C ALA A 725 42.72 -39.97 2.13
N ASP A 726 42.79 -38.65 2.32
CA ASP A 726 41.68 -37.80 2.82
C ASP A 726 40.41 -37.95 1.98
N ASN A 727 40.52 -37.97 0.68
CA ASN A 727 39.35 -38.17 -0.21
C ASN A 727 38.67 -39.53 -0.01
N GLU A 728 39.43 -40.59 0.29
CA GLU A 728 38.89 -41.90 0.54
C GLU A 728 38.08 -41.96 1.84
N ILE A 729 38.45 -41.18 2.84
CA ILE A 729 37.68 -40.99 4.07
C ILE A 729 36.33 -40.34 3.74
N VAL A 730 36.32 -39.26 2.90
CA VAL A 730 35.09 -38.61 2.43
C VAL A 730 34.18 -39.60 1.74
N GLU A 731 34.72 -40.38 0.77
CA GLU A 731 33.93 -41.38 0.02
C GLU A 731 33.31 -42.44 0.91
N ARG A 732 34.05 -42.96 1.89
CA ARG A 732 33.54 -43.96 2.84
C ARG A 732 32.44 -43.42 3.77
N ILE A 733 32.60 -42.18 4.24
CA ILE A 733 31.57 -41.53 5.07
C ILE A 733 30.30 -41.31 4.24
N ILE A 734 30.42 -40.84 2.98
CA ILE A 734 29.34 -40.67 2.04
C ILE A 734 28.59 -42.01 1.84
N ASP A 735 29.31 -43.09 1.53
CA ASP A 735 28.74 -44.42 1.29
C ASP A 735 27.94 -44.95 2.50
N GLU A 736 28.47 -44.82 3.71
CA GLU A 736 27.76 -45.22 4.93
C GLU A 736 26.53 -44.30 5.22
N SER A 737 26.65 -43.01 4.94
CA SER A 737 25.55 -42.07 5.03
C SER A 737 24.43 -42.39 4.03
N ASP A 738 24.77 -42.72 2.77
CA ASP A 738 23.84 -43.13 1.73
C ASP A 738 23.12 -44.41 2.09
N LYS A 739 23.83 -45.43 2.60
CA LYS A 739 23.25 -46.67 3.12
C LYS A 739 22.22 -46.42 4.23
N LYS A 740 22.55 -45.53 5.17
CA LYS A 740 21.63 -45.15 6.24
C LYS A 740 20.35 -44.48 5.71
N MET A 741 20.49 -43.58 4.75
CA MET A 741 19.36 -42.89 4.13
C MET A 741 18.50 -43.87 3.32
N ALA A 742 19.12 -44.75 2.53
CA ALA A 742 18.40 -45.84 1.84
C ALA A 742 17.62 -46.74 2.80
N GLY A 743 18.20 -47.06 3.96
CA GLY A 743 17.51 -47.78 5.04
C GLY A 743 16.29 -47.07 5.59
N LYS A 744 16.35 -45.72 5.74
CA LYS A 744 15.19 -44.91 6.17
C LYS A 744 14.11 -44.88 5.09
N VAL A 745 14.47 -44.69 3.82
CA VAL A 745 13.55 -44.75 2.68
C VAL A 745 12.83 -46.11 2.60
N ALA A 746 13.58 -47.19 2.77
CA ALA A 746 13.01 -48.53 2.75
C ALA A 746 12.02 -48.77 3.93
N ARG A 747 12.30 -48.17 5.10
CA ARG A 747 11.47 -48.33 6.31
C ARG A 747 10.16 -47.57 6.26
N TYR A 748 10.19 -46.31 5.78
CA TYR A 748 9.05 -45.39 5.81
C TYR A 748 8.28 -45.36 4.47
N GLY A 749 8.84 -45.86 3.40
CA GLY A 749 8.34 -45.78 2.03
C GLY A 749 8.82 -44.50 1.33
N SER A 750 9.17 -44.65 0.05
CA SER A 750 9.76 -43.55 -0.74
C SER A 750 8.88 -42.31 -0.79
N GLN A 751 7.59 -42.46 -1.03
CA GLN A 751 6.68 -41.31 -1.19
C GLN A 751 6.54 -40.49 0.11
N VAL A 752 6.40 -41.15 1.26
CA VAL A 752 6.30 -40.50 2.57
C VAL A 752 7.60 -39.82 2.91
N TRP A 753 8.74 -40.47 2.65
CA TRP A 753 10.05 -39.92 2.95
C TRP A 753 10.35 -38.66 2.14
N ARG A 754 10.02 -38.64 0.84
CA ARG A 754 10.18 -37.45 -0.03
C ARG A 754 9.33 -36.26 0.44
N GLN A 755 8.13 -36.54 0.95
CA GLN A 755 7.32 -35.47 1.55
C GLN A 755 7.93 -34.90 2.84
N ILE A 756 8.50 -35.78 3.69
CA ILE A 756 9.18 -35.35 4.91
C ILE A 756 10.39 -34.47 4.56
N GLU A 757 11.23 -34.89 3.61
CA GLU A 757 12.38 -34.12 3.14
C GLU A 757 11.96 -32.72 2.68
N LYS A 758 10.94 -32.62 1.81
CA LYS A 758 10.39 -31.33 1.36
C LYS A 758 9.94 -30.44 2.52
N SER A 759 9.18 -31.03 3.43
CA SER A 759 8.63 -30.27 4.57
C SER A 759 9.74 -29.72 5.46
N ILE A 760 10.78 -30.52 5.74
CA ILE A 760 11.90 -30.10 6.58
C ILE A 760 12.70 -28.99 5.89
N VAL A 761 13.03 -29.15 4.60
CA VAL A 761 13.79 -28.14 3.85
C VAL A 761 13.02 -26.80 3.80
N LEU A 762 11.71 -26.83 3.52
CA LEU A 762 10.89 -25.63 3.52
C LEU A 762 10.81 -24.97 4.91
N GLN A 763 10.65 -25.76 5.98
CA GLN A 763 10.61 -25.21 7.34
C GLN A 763 11.93 -24.54 7.74
N LEU A 764 13.06 -25.18 7.43
CA LEU A 764 14.39 -24.61 7.71
C LEU A 764 14.65 -23.35 6.89
N LEU A 765 14.29 -23.37 5.61
CA LEU A 765 14.40 -22.19 4.74
C LEU A 765 13.59 -21.01 5.29
N ASP A 766 12.34 -21.28 5.73
CA ASP A 766 11.48 -20.25 6.33
C ASP A 766 12.02 -19.72 7.64
N GLN A 767 12.56 -20.59 8.49
CA GLN A 767 13.17 -20.19 9.76
C GLN A 767 14.38 -19.29 9.51
N LEU A 768 15.33 -19.74 8.68
CA LEU A 768 16.53 -18.96 8.35
C LEU A 768 16.18 -17.63 7.67
N TRP A 769 15.15 -17.61 6.83
CA TRP A 769 14.68 -16.38 6.20
C TRP A 769 14.12 -15.39 7.21
N LYS A 770 13.32 -15.85 8.19
CA LYS A 770 12.81 -15.00 9.28
C LYS A 770 13.93 -14.45 10.16
N GLU A 771 14.90 -15.29 10.51
CA GLU A 771 16.08 -14.86 11.26
C GLU A 771 16.92 -13.82 10.48
N HIS A 772 17.07 -14.03 9.18
CA HIS A 772 17.73 -13.07 8.30
C HIS A 772 17.01 -11.72 8.24
N LEU A 773 15.67 -11.73 8.09
CA LEU A 773 14.87 -10.50 8.13
C LEU A 773 15.01 -9.75 9.45
N LEU A 774 15.02 -10.48 10.57
CA LEU A 774 15.21 -9.90 11.90
C LEU A 774 16.59 -9.25 12.02
N ASN A 775 17.65 -9.92 11.54
CA ASN A 775 18.99 -9.36 11.53
C ASN A 775 19.09 -8.10 10.67
N LEU A 776 18.44 -8.07 9.51
CA LEU A 776 18.38 -6.88 8.66
C LEU A 776 17.62 -5.72 9.33
N ASP A 777 16.53 -6.02 10.04
CA ASP A 777 15.79 -5.01 10.80
C ASP A 777 16.67 -4.42 11.93
N HIS A 778 17.47 -5.24 12.62
CA HIS A 778 18.42 -4.77 13.64
C HIS A 778 19.56 -3.90 13.07
N VAL A 779 20.08 -4.23 11.88
CA VAL A 779 21.13 -3.42 11.22
C VAL A 779 20.59 -2.08 10.72
N ARG A 780 19.28 -2.01 10.40
CA ARG A 780 18.63 -0.79 9.92
C ARG A 780 18.41 0.25 11.02
N GLN A 781 18.30 -0.17 12.27
CA GLN A 781 18.11 0.68 13.46
C GLN A 781 19.41 1.36 13.89
#